data_4627c9f86c4176a49bcfed1998b891cb
#
_entry.id   4627c9f86c4176a49bcfed1998b891cb
#
_cell.length_a   1.000
_cell.length_b   1.000
_cell.length_c   1.000
_cell.angle_alpha   90.00
_cell.angle_beta   90.00
_cell.angle_gamma   90.00
#
_symmetry.space_group_name_H-M   'P 1'
#
loop_
_entity.id
_entity.type
_entity.pdbx_description
1 polymer ?
#
loop_
_entity_poly.entity_id
_entity_poly.type
_entity_poly.pdbx_seq_one_letter_code
_entity_poly.pdbx_strand_id
1 'polypeptide(L)'
;MLLRMLRYLLATSLAALHLCCAAAQAAQPAPLLSDYTHSAWGALQGAPVDVLKFAQGKDGWLWIATATGLYRYDGVHFERTDSVYGHRLPSSNVLGLAVTGEGAIWIGYRLGNVTVFRPDGARTYTQADGLPAGAVLHIEVAPDGAIWVGTRDGAARLAPGADHFEPQGEAVGLPTRRVYQILFGRDGTQWMGTMYGVFYRRPGQARFAHAWPRTMLTSMAEAPDGAIWAVDNQNNYYRVRTSDPGSAIKPDATGTGMRFDRDGTMWLLSPDGIERKFVPGGPVVPAQRLSLQNGLSGALPQSTYQDREGNLWFGTSTGLDRLRPNRLKTLPVATPFDHPGMLPGPNGDVWIGDYVGDIRSFTAAGVKKTELKQHLAASHWAPDGTLWLGNELGLHHRAVDGSFTRVALPPGVTGLDPQALQQDRAGDLWASFSGGGLFRRTGNAWIRDGGLAGLPPVLTMTMTMDAQGTVWLGHANNLISLVEAGQRTGSVRQLGSKQGLQVGALLQLHADNGAMWATGENGVALYRDGRFHALRGAQGEAFRGVSGIVRLPGGDLWLHGADAIYPLDAAALADWLRDTSSVVEFERFDALDGLQGHAAQLRPLPSLIAAPDGQLWFSTAATIAMLDPARIRRNRLPPPVQIHALLADGVRFSLPAVGDGRPLRLPQGSRNLQIGFTALSLSMPERVRLRYRLTGVDAGWQEPVGRREAYYTNLGPGSYRFEVLAANEDGVWNRQGAALDIAIAPTFVQTPWFKLLLAAAGALLLYGLYVLRIRRLTRNLHARLQERLQERLAERSRIARALHDTLLQSVQGLILSFHAHAHLLPKGTRERAQLDGTLNLADQLLIEGRDQIMDLRASAPADELSLALQQFGKGLAEHRAHGFSVLVTGECRRLQPCVHDEIYAIAREALFNASRYAGAAQIVLELDYGRDAFTLRVRDDGCGLDGDVAQAGERPGHWGLVGMRERAATIQASLRVDSAPGAGTQIEVIVPGSLAY
;
A
#
# COMPACT_ATOMS: atom_id res chain seq x y z
N MET A 1 41.96 29.70 57.75
CA MET A 1 43.03 29.28 56.81
C MET A 1 42.93 27.79 56.44
N LEU A 2 42.72 26.89 57.39
CA LEU A 2 42.60 25.43 57.14
C LEU A 2 41.43 25.09 56.20
N LEU A 3 40.26 25.69 56.35
CA LEU A 3 39.09 25.40 55.43
C LEU A 3 39.32 25.83 53.96
N ARG A 4 40.11 26.87 53.73
CA ARG A 4 40.48 27.28 52.36
C ARG A 4 41.51 26.31 51.75
N MET A 5 42.45 25.80 52.54
CA MET A 5 43.43 24.81 52.08
C MET A 5 42.74 23.47 51.77
N LEU A 6 41.77 23.01 52.58
CA LEU A 6 41.02 21.78 52.33
C LEU A 6 40.18 21.87 51.04
N ARG A 7 39.56 23.06 50.77
CA ARG A 7 38.84 23.27 49.51
C ARG A 7 39.74 23.32 48.28
N TYR A 8 40.95 23.84 48.40
CA TYR A 8 41.94 23.80 47.33
C TYR A 8 42.48 22.41 47.09
N LEU A 9 42.75 21.63 48.15
CA LEU A 9 43.15 20.24 48.06
C LEU A 9 42.05 19.34 47.48
N LEU A 10 40.78 19.53 47.87
CA LEU A 10 39.68 18.80 47.27
C LEU A 10 39.46 19.18 45.78
N ALA A 11 39.55 20.46 45.44
CA ALA A 11 39.42 20.91 44.07
C ALA A 11 40.56 20.42 43.15
N THR A 12 41.80 20.42 43.65
CA THR A 12 42.92 19.86 42.90
C THR A 12 42.88 18.35 42.80
N SER A 13 42.40 17.61 43.84
CA SER A 13 42.17 16.18 43.79
C SER A 13 41.04 15.77 42.86
N LEU A 14 39.94 16.56 42.85
CA LEU A 14 38.85 16.33 41.85
C LEU A 14 39.31 16.67 40.41
N ALA A 15 40.08 17.72 40.23
CA ALA A 15 40.64 18.08 38.91
C ALA A 15 41.65 16.99 38.43
N ALA A 16 42.50 16.48 39.34
CA ALA A 16 43.40 15.37 39.03
C ALA A 16 42.66 14.05 38.75
N LEU A 17 41.57 13.78 39.48
CA LEU A 17 40.71 12.62 39.20
C LEU A 17 39.98 12.75 37.86
N HIS A 18 39.51 13.95 37.52
CA HIS A 18 38.96 14.19 36.17
C HIS A 18 40.01 14.11 35.04
N LEU A 19 41.23 14.60 35.29
CA LEU A 19 42.33 14.42 34.30
C LEU A 19 42.78 12.96 34.21
N CYS A 20 42.79 12.18 35.29
CA CYS A 20 43.09 10.75 35.26
C CYS A 20 41.94 9.96 34.59
N CYS A 21 40.65 10.30 34.81
CA CYS A 21 39.54 9.68 34.09
C CYS A 21 39.50 10.04 32.60
N ALA A 22 39.93 11.24 32.23
CA ALA A 22 40.06 11.64 30.83
C ALA A 22 41.28 10.99 30.12
N ALA A 23 42.35 10.68 30.88
CA ALA A 23 43.53 9.99 30.35
C ALA A 23 43.37 8.46 30.30
N ALA A 24 42.37 7.89 31.04
CA ALA A 24 42.07 6.47 31.06
C ALA A 24 41.03 6.03 30.01
N GLN A 25 40.54 6.91 29.14
CA GLN A 25 39.97 6.47 27.88
C GLN A 25 41.16 5.97 27.05
N ALA A 26 41.47 4.68 27.18
CA ALA A 26 42.39 3.99 26.28
C ALA A 26 41.94 4.37 24.84
N ALA A 27 42.80 5.11 24.14
CA ALA A 27 42.56 5.46 22.77
C ALA A 27 42.21 4.17 22.04
N GLN A 28 40.99 4.10 21.52
CA GLN A 28 40.60 2.92 20.75
C GLN A 28 41.61 2.76 19.61
N PRO A 29 42.11 1.55 19.35
CA PRO A 29 42.96 1.35 18.19
C PRO A 29 42.19 1.85 16.96
N ALA A 30 42.88 2.59 16.14
CA ALA A 30 42.31 3.13 14.94
C ALA A 30 41.72 2.01 14.09
N PRO A 31 40.46 2.09 13.63
CA PRO A 31 39.80 1.00 12.89
C PRO A 31 40.62 0.65 11.63
N LEU A 32 40.66 -0.60 11.27
CA LEU A 32 41.33 -1.12 10.08
C LEU A 32 40.43 -1.03 8.86
N LEU A 33 40.91 -1.17 7.64
CA LEU A 33 40.04 -1.32 6.46
C LEU A 33 39.13 -2.55 6.56
N SER A 34 39.62 -3.61 7.21
CA SER A 34 38.83 -4.80 7.55
C SER A 34 37.65 -4.53 8.49
N ASP A 35 37.65 -3.40 9.20
CA ASP A 35 36.53 -2.96 10.05
C ASP A 35 35.41 -2.27 9.25
N TYR A 36 35.56 -2.24 7.94
CA TYR A 36 34.55 -1.68 7.03
C TYR A 36 34.08 -2.76 6.04
N THR A 37 32.81 -2.79 5.78
CA THR A 37 32.27 -3.49 4.62
C THR A 37 32.41 -2.58 3.41
N HIS A 38 33.14 -3.03 2.41
CA HIS A 38 33.30 -2.35 1.13
C HIS A 38 32.23 -2.83 0.15
N SER A 39 31.60 -1.87 -0.52
CA SER A 39 30.69 -2.12 -1.65
C SER A 39 31.14 -1.25 -2.81
N ALA A 40 31.29 -1.83 -3.99
CA ALA A 40 31.67 -1.17 -5.21
C ALA A 40 30.61 -1.34 -6.28
N TRP A 41 30.27 -0.27 -6.98
CA TRP A 41 29.31 -0.27 -8.09
C TRP A 41 29.90 0.43 -9.30
N GLY A 42 29.84 -0.22 -10.44
CA GLY A 42 30.20 0.33 -11.73
C GLY A 42 28.98 0.50 -12.65
N ALA A 43 29.22 0.87 -13.89
CA ALA A 43 28.19 1.09 -14.90
C ALA A 43 27.27 -0.14 -15.11
N LEU A 44 27.80 -1.36 -14.98
CA LEU A 44 27.01 -2.59 -15.13
C LEU A 44 25.94 -2.76 -14.05
N GLN A 45 26.15 -2.19 -12.85
CA GLN A 45 25.20 -2.14 -11.76
C GLN A 45 24.32 -0.88 -11.80
N GLY A 46 24.35 -0.11 -12.89
CA GLY A 46 23.61 1.12 -13.06
C GLY A 46 24.18 2.33 -12.31
N ALA A 47 25.36 2.20 -11.75
CA ALA A 47 26.01 3.29 -11.04
C ALA A 47 26.53 4.38 -11.99
N PRO A 48 26.49 5.66 -11.55
CA PRO A 48 27.08 6.74 -12.33
C PRO A 48 28.61 6.63 -12.41
N VAL A 49 29.16 7.13 -13.49
CA VAL A 49 30.61 7.26 -13.71
C VAL A 49 31.04 8.75 -13.62
N ASP A 50 32.35 9.01 -13.47
CA ASP A 50 32.89 10.36 -13.31
C ASP A 50 32.18 11.14 -12.18
N VAL A 51 32.12 10.54 -11.01
CA VAL A 51 31.42 11.09 -9.86
C VAL A 51 32.20 12.24 -9.23
N LEU A 52 31.66 13.45 -9.35
CA LEU A 52 32.34 14.69 -8.99
C LEU A 52 31.93 15.21 -7.61
N LYS A 53 30.68 15.10 -7.23
CA LYS A 53 30.17 15.60 -5.93
C LYS A 53 29.04 14.72 -5.43
N PHE A 54 28.94 14.69 -4.12
CA PHE A 54 27.81 14.09 -3.39
C PHE A 54 27.15 15.15 -2.50
N ALA A 55 25.86 15.02 -2.29
CA ALA A 55 25.12 15.75 -1.25
C ALA A 55 23.95 14.89 -0.76
N GLN A 56 23.55 15.07 0.49
CA GLN A 56 22.40 14.37 1.06
C GLN A 56 21.49 15.36 1.76
N GLY A 57 20.22 15.33 1.41
CA GLY A 57 19.17 16.12 2.04
C GLY A 57 18.59 15.49 3.30
N LYS A 58 17.71 16.22 3.97
CA LYS A 58 16.90 15.67 5.08
C LYS A 58 15.94 14.58 4.61
N ASP A 59 15.55 14.62 3.36
CA ASP A 59 14.74 13.61 2.68
C ASP A 59 15.42 12.26 2.55
N GLY A 60 16.74 12.19 2.76
CA GLY A 60 17.55 10.98 2.79
C GLY A 60 18.18 10.59 1.46
N TRP A 61 17.75 11.16 0.32
CA TRP A 61 18.35 10.89 -0.97
C TRP A 61 19.83 11.25 -0.99
N LEU A 62 20.65 10.32 -1.48
CA LEU A 62 22.03 10.64 -1.84
C LEU A 62 22.05 11.15 -3.28
N TRP A 63 22.26 12.44 -3.42
CA TRP A 63 22.41 13.10 -4.71
C TRP A 63 23.84 13.00 -5.18
N ILE A 64 24.03 12.68 -6.47
CA ILE A 64 25.32 12.41 -7.07
C ILE A 64 25.45 13.23 -8.36
N ALA A 65 26.38 14.16 -8.36
CA ALA A 65 26.69 14.99 -9.53
C ALA A 65 27.80 14.37 -10.36
N THR A 66 27.60 14.31 -11.67
CA THR A 66 28.56 13.79 -12.62
C THR A 66 28.70 14.72 -13.83
N ALA A 67 29.72 14.51 -14.61
CA ALA A 67 29.92 15.24 -15.87
C ALA A 67 28.80 14.94 -16.90
N THR A 68 28.04 13.86 -16.74
CA THR A 68 27.04 13.39 -17.69
C THR A 68 25.61 13.50 -17.21
N GLY A 69 25.37 13.87 -15.94
CA GLY A 69 24.04 14.02 -15.38
C GLY A 69 24.00 14.14 -13.87
N LEU A 70 22.78 14.32 -13.37
CA LEU A 70 22.47 14.24 -11.96
C LEU A 70 21.83 12.87 -11.68
N TYR A 71 22.28 12.23 -10.62
CA TYR A 71 21.73 10.97 -10.16
C TYR A 71 21.27 11.10 -8.71
N ARG A 72 20.35 10.23 -8.30
CA ARG A 72 20.00 10.03 -6.91
C ARG A 72 20.00 8.54 -6.57
N TYR A 73 20.29 8.23 -5.33
CA TYR A 73 20.40 6.86 -4.85
C TYR A 73 19.60 6.68 -3.56
N ASP A 74 18.81 5.61 -3.48
CA ASP A 74 17.91 5.32 -2.36
C ASP A 74 18.43 4.21 -1.42
N GLY A 75 19.63 3.71 -1.67
CA GLY A 75 20.21 2.56 -1.00
C GLY A 75 20.16 1.28 -1.84
N VAL A 76 19.31 1.22 -2.88
CA VAL A 76 19.14 0.05 -3.76
C VAL A 76 19.33 0.41 -5.23
N HIS A 77 18.73 1.52 -5.70
CA HIS A 77 18.72 1.87 -7.11
C HIS A 77 19.37 3.24 -7.37
N PHE A 78 20.19 3.31 -8.41
CA PHE A 78 20.66 4.55 -8.97
C PHE A 78 19.68 5.04 -10.02
N GLU A 79 19.15 6.23 -9.85
CA GLU A 79 18.21 6.84 -10.78
C GLU A 79 18.84 8.11 -11.38
N ARG A 80 19.03 8.12 -12.69
CA ARG A 80 19.37 9.33 -13.41
C ARG A 80 18.14 10.22 -13.50
N THR A 81 18.29 11.49 -13.15
CA THR A 81 17.18 12.43 -13.19
C THR A 81 17.51 13.65 -14.04
N ASP A 82 16.57 14.02 -14.91
CA ASP A 82 16.64 15.25 -15.73
C ASP A 82 15.81 16.38 -15.09
N SER A 83 15.24 16.14 -13.92
CA SER A 83 14.41 17.10 -13.20
C SER A 83 14.55 16.96 -11.69
N VAL A 84 14.38 18.06 -10.97
CA VAL A 84 14.34 18.12 -9.50
C VAL A 84 13.04 18.82 -9.12
N TYR A 85 12.25 18.22 -8.22
CA TYR A 85 10.93 18.71 -7.82
C TYR A 85 9.99 19.01 -9.02
N GLY A 86 10.12 18.24 -10.12
CA GLY A 86 9.33 18.46 -11.33
C GLY A 86 9.87 19.52 -12.29
N HIS A 87 10.92 20.26 -11.90
CA HIS A 87 11.55 21.29 -12.74
C HIS A 87 12.75 20.71 -13.47
N ARG A 88 12.82 20.92 -14.79
CA ARG A 88 13.90 20.41 -15.64
C ARG A 88 15.24 21.07 -15.33
N LEU A 89 16.33 20.28 -15.42
CA LEU A 89 17.71 20.78 -15.34
C LEU A 89 18.05 21.57 -16.60
N PRO A 90 18.63 22.79 -16.46
CA PRO A 90 19.12 23.56 -17.61
C PRO A 90 20.29 22.88 -18.38
N SER A 91 21.07 22.07 -17.69
CA SER A 91 22.19 21.33 -18.28
C SER A 91 22.43 20.02 -17.53
N SER A 92 22.86 19.00 -18.24
CA SER A 92 23.29 17.73 -17.66
C SER A 92 24.70 17.74 -17.07
N ASN A 93 25.55 18.72 -17.43
CA ASN A 93 26.93 18.77 -16.97
C ASN A 93 27.01 19.47 -15.60
N VAL A 94 26.90 18.67 -14.52
CA VAL A 94 26.83 19.14 -13.15
C VAL A 94 28.17 19.01 -12.46
N LEU A 95 28.73 20.14 -11.99
CA LEU A 95 30.02 20.20 -11.30
C LEU A 95 29.88 20.55 -9.80
N GLY A 96 28.94 21.40 -9.47
CA GLY A 96 28.66 21.86 -8.10
C GLY A 96 27.34 21.29 -7.62
N LEU A 97 27.28 20.85 -6.35
CA LEU A 97 26.08 20.32 -5.74
C LEU A 97 26.09 20.63 -4.24
N ALA A 98 25.00 21.21 -3.74
CA ALA A 98 24.78 21.38 -2.30
C ALA A 98 23.29 21.27 -2.00
N VAL A 99 22.96 20.81 -0.80
CA VAL A 99 21.57 20.72 -0.30
C VAL A 99 21.48 21.50 1.02
N THR A 100 20.52 22.41 1.10
CA THR A 100 20.31 23.19 2.31
C THR A 100 19.53 22.40 3.37
N GLY A 101 19.60 22.87 4.62
CA GLY A 101 18.82 22.28 5.70
C GLY A 101 17.30 22.31 5.49
N GLU A 102 16.80 23.19 4.60
CA GLU A 102 15.39 23.29 4.21
C GLU A 102 15.01 22.39 3.03
N GLY A 103 16.01 21.71 2.43
CA GLY A 103 15.81 20.81 1.30
C GLY A 103 15.95 21.46 -0.07
N ALA A 104 16.34 22.75 -0.16
CA ALA A 104 16.64 23.36 -1.45
C ALA A 104 17.92 22.75 -2.03
N ILE A 105 17.87 22.34 -3.31
CA ILE A 105 18.99 21.72 -4.03
C ILE A 105 19.62 22.74 -4.95
N TRP A 106 20.89 23.03 -4.70
CA TRP A 106 21.69 23.95 -5.46
C TRP A 106 22.61 23.20 -6.42
N ILE A 107 22.51 23.50 -7.69
CA ILE A 107 23.27 22.84 -8.75
C ILE A 107 24.09 23.86 -9.55
N GLY A 108 25.38 23.61 -9.64
CA GLY A 108 26.31 24.41 -10.42
C GLY A 108 26.73 23.68 -11.69
N TYR A 109 26.76 24.41 -12.81
CA TYR A 109 27.02 23.84 -14.12
C TYR A 109 28.38 24.25 -14.66
N ARG A 110 28.89 23.47 -15.60
CA ARG A 110 30.14 23.74 -16.31
C ARG A 110 30.13 25.08 -17.07
N LEU A 111 28.96 25.51 -17.50
CA LEU A 111 28.80 26.76 -18.26
C LEU A 111 28.64 28.00 -17.36
N GLY A 112 28.77 27.86 -16.03
CA GLY A 112 28.87 29.00 -15.12
C GLY A 112 27.55 29.43 -14.48
N ASN A 113 26.47 28.78 -14.73
CA ASN A 113 25.18 29.06 -14.09
C ASN A 113 24.98 28.22 -12.83
N VAL A 114 24.15 28.73 -11.89
CA VAL A 114 23.71 28.01 -10.70
C VAL A 114 22.18 28.00 -10.67
N THR A 115 21.58 26.83 -10.47
CA THR A 115 20.13 26.72 -10.30
C THR A 115 19.82 26.22 -8.90
N VAL A 116 18.89 26.88 -8.23
CA VAL A 116 18.27 26.38 -7.00
C VAL A 116 16.92 25.77 -7.34
N PHE A 117 16.70 24.57 -6.85
CA PHE A 117 15.43 23.85 -6.96
C PHE A 117 14.77 23.77 -5.58
N ARG A 118 13.50 24.12 -5.54
CA ARG A 118 12.63 24.01 -4.38
C ARG A 118 11.30 23.34 -4.81
N PRO A 119 10.51 22.82 -3.88
CA PRO A 119 9.20 22.25 -4.21
C PRO A 119 8.26 23.25 -4.90
N ASP A 120 8.37 24.53 -4.61
CA ASP A 120 7.55 25.64 -5.10
C ASP A 120 8.11 26.31 -6.38
N GLY A 121 9.30 25.93 -6.84
CA GLY A 121 9.86 26.49 -8.05
C GLY A 121 11.36 26.27 -8.25
N ALA A 122 11.85 26.69 -9.40
CA ALA A 122 13.28 26.71 -9.71
C ALA A 122 13.72 28.09 -10.19
N ARG A 123 14.91 28.52 -9.76
CA ARG A 123 15.54 29.77 -10.23
C ARG A 123 16.97 29.52 -10.65
N THR A 124 17.30 30.00 -11.84
CA THR A 124 18.68 29.96 -12.36
C THR A 124 19.31 31.33 -12.26
N TYR A 125 20.47 31.38 -11.63
CA TYR A 125 21.31 32.55 -11.50
C TYR A 125 22.42 32.51 -12.56
N THR A 126 22.70 33.64 -13.13
CA THR A 126 23.68 33.85 -14.19
C THR A 126 24.68 34.95 -13.83
N GLN A 127 25.55 35.34 -14.74
CA GLN A 127 26.44 36.48 -14.55
C GLN A 127 25.69 37.81 -14.36
N ALA A 128 24.53 37.97 -14.99
CA ALA A 128 23.64 39.12 -14.76
C ALA A 128 23.13 39.23 -13.33
N ASP A 129 23.06 38.11 -12.62
CA ASP A 129 22.68 38.03 -11.21
C ASP A 129 23.87 38.09 -10.25
N GLY A 130 25.06 38.53 -10.72
CA GLY A 130 26.27 38.73 -9.91
C GLY A 130 27.17 37.51 -9.75
N LEU A 131 26.94 36.40 -10.47
CA LEU A 131 27.86 35.26 -10.45
C LEU A 131 29.13 35.58 -11.26
N PRO A 132 30.34 35.24 -10.74
CA PRO A 132 31.54 35.29 -11.54
C PRO A 132 31.48 34.33 -12.73
N ALA A 133 32.21 34.65 -13.82
CA ALA A 133 32.19 33.81 -15.03
C ALA A 133 32.83 32.45 -14.80
N GLY A 134 32.60 31.55 -15.77
CA GLY A 134 33.23 30.24 -15.87
C GLY A 134 32.53 29.14 -15.04
N ALA A 135 33.06 27.95 -15.14
CA ALA A 135 32.48 26.75 -14.52
C ALA A 135 32.34 26.90 -13.00
N VAL A 136 31.22 26.46 -12.45
CA VAL A 136 30.97 26.41 -11.00
C VAL A 136 31.63 25.16 -10.42
N LEU A 137 32.68 25.38 -9.64
CA LEU A 137 33.53 24.30 -9.10
C LEU A 137 33.09 23.84 -7.71
N HIS A 138 32.51 24.77 -6.92
CA HIS A 138 32.05 24.47 -5.55
C HIS A 138 30.85 25.32 -5.17
N ILE A 139 29.95 24.71 -4.43
CA ILE A 139 28.84 25.40 -3.76
C ILE A 139 28.88 24.98 -2.30
N GLU A 140 28.87 25.96 -1.38
CA GLU A 140 28.88 25.72 0.06
C GLU A 140 27.76 26.49 0.74
N VAL A 141 27.09 25.86 1.68
CA VAL A 141 26.07 26.49 2.52
C VAL A 141 26.73 26.95 3.81
N ALA A 142 26.80 28.25 4.00
CA ALA A 142 27.39 28.84 5.20
C ALA A 142 26.50 28.59 6.44
N PRO A 143 27.06 28.64 7.67
CA PRO A 143 26.29 28.47 8.90
C PRO A 143 25.17 29.50 9.09
N ASP A 144 25.31 30.71 8.49
CA ASP A 144 24.30 31.78 8.47
C ASP A 144 23.21 31.54 7.41
N GLY A 145 23.28 30.44 6.65
CA GLY A 145 22.37 30.13 5.55
C GLY A 145 22.70 30.79 4.22
N ALA A 146 23.76 31.60 4.13
CA ALA A 146 24.21 32.18 2.87
C ALA A 146 24.78 31.11 1.94
N ILE A 147 24.57 31.29 0.64
CA ILE A 147 25.11 30.39 -0.38
C ILE A 147 26.37 30.99 -0.94
N TRP A 148 27.46 30.25 -0.85
CA TRP A 148 28.73 30.63 -1.43
C TRP A 148 29.04 29.78 -2.65
N VAL A 149 29.44 30.43 -3.71
CA VAL A 149 29.79 29.81 -5.00
C VAL A 149 31.21 30.12 -5.37
N GLY A 150 32.02 29.10 -5.61
CA GLY A 150 33.33 29.16 -6.19
C GLY A 150 33.31 28.81 -7.68
N THR A 151 33.76 29.70 -8.53
CA THR A 151 33.82 29.50 -9.96
C THR A 151 35.26 29.50 -10.46
N ARG A 152 35.41 29.30 -11.78
CA ARG A 152 36.70 29.43 -12.47
C ARG A 152 37.30 30.86 -12.37
N ASP A 153 36.45 31.88 -12.25
CA ASP A 153 36.89 33.27 -12.32
C ASP A 153 36.57 34.06 -11.05
N GLY A 154 36.32 33.39 -9.90
CA GLY A 154 36.18 34.02 -8.62
C GLY A 154 35.20 33.33 -7.69
N ALA A 155 34.80 34.03 -6.64
CA ALA A 155 33.76 33.60 -5.72
C ALA A 155 32.61 34.62 -5.62
N ALA A 156 31.43 34.19 -5.25
CA ALA A 156 30.32 35.05 -4.92
C ALA A 156 29.51 34.51 -3.74
N ARG A 157 28.83 35.41 -3.02
CA ARG A 157 27.98 35.14 -1.88
C ARG A 157 26.56 35.58 -2.19
N LEU A 158 25.58 34.73 -1.92
CA LEU A 158 24.17 35.07 -1.87
C LEU A 158 23.73 35.12 -0.41
N ALA A 159 23.36 36.27 0.08
CA ALA A 159 22.86 36.41 1.44
C ALA A 159 21.49 35.73 1.59
N PRO A 160 21.09 35.26 2.79
CA PRO A 160 19.76 34.72 3.01
C PRO A 160 18.68 35.72 2.60
N GLY A 161 17.73 35.25 1.75
CA GLY A 161 16.63 36.11 1.25
C GLY A 161 17.02 37.10 0.14
N ALA A 162 18.30 37.20 -0.23
CA ALA A 162 18.73 38.01 -1.37
C ALA A 162 18.41 37.30 -2.70
N ASP A 163 18.28 38.11 -3.75
CA ASP A 163 17.99 37.62 -5.10
C ASP A 163 19.13 37.83 -6.07
N HIS A 164 20.27 38.43 -5.60
CA HIS A 164 21.49 38.67 -6.36
C HIS A 164 22.73 38.22 -5.60
N PHE A 165 23.68 37.64 -6.29
CA PHE A 165 24.99 37.28 -5.76
C PHE A 165 25.91 38.52 -5.66
N GLU A 166 26.60 38.61 -4.54
CA GLU A 166 27.65 39.60 -4.31
C GLU A 166 29.01 39.00 -4.69
N PRO A 167 29.70 39.47 -5.77
CA PRO A 167 31.02 39.01 -6.10
C PRO A 167 32.02 39.30 -4.98
N GLN A 168 32.86 38.32 -4.66
CA GLN A 168 33.89 38.39 -3.63
C GLN A 168 35.25 38.43 -4.33
N GLY A 169 35.81 39.62 -4.41
CA GLY A 169 37.04 39.84 -5.16
C GLY A 169 38.10 40.60 -4.38
N GLU A 170 38.94 41.39 -5.06
CA GLU A 170 40.08 42.15 -4.48
C GLU A 170 39.66 43.12 -3.38
N ALA A 171 38.45 43.68 -3.46
CA ALA A 171 37.91 44.56 -2.44
C ALA A 171 37.87 43.88 -1.06
N VAL A 172 37.57 42.57 -1.01
CA VAL A 172 37.59 41.78 0.20
C VAL A 172 38.88 40.96 0.39
N GLY A 173 39.90 41.17 -0.43
CA GLY A 173 41.20 40.50 -0.31
C GLY A 173 41.26 39.12 -0.97
N LEU A 174 40.32 38.79 -1.85
CA LEU A 174 40.35 37.56 -2.63
C LEU A 174 40.79 37.83 -4.06
N PRO A 175 41.62 36.98 -4.66
CA PRO A 175 41.94 37.09 -6.09
C PRO A 175 40.72 36.75 -6.95
N THR A 176 40.48 37.50 -8.02
CA THR A 176 39.44 37.24 -9.03
C THR A 176 39.87 36.11 -9.96
N ARG A 177 40.13 34.96 -9.41
CA ARG A 177 40.60 33.75 -10.07
C ARG A 177 39.98 32.51 -9.48
N ARG A 178 40.23 31.38 -10.06
CA ARG A 178 39.65 30.07 -9.74
C ARG A 178 39.61 29.75 -8.25
N VAL A 179 38.41 29.51 -7.72
CA VAL A 179 38.17 29.03 -6.36
C VAL A 179 37.68 27.59 -6.44
N TYR A 180 38.47 26.67 -5.90
CA TYR A 180 38.22 25.23 -5.99
C TYR A 180 37.36 24.74 -4.86
N GLN A 181 37.57 25.33 -3.65
CA GLN A 181 36.81 24.87 -2.46
C GLN A 181 36.61 26.03 -1.50
N ILE A 182 35.48 26.02 -0.85
CA ILE A 182 35.07 26.93 0.22
C ILE A 182 34.78 26.05 1.45
N LEU A 183 35.27 26.44 2.61
CA LEU A 183 35.12 25.70 3.84
C LEU A 183 34.85 26.69 5.00
N PHE A 184 33.91 26.34 5.88
CA PHE A 184 33.66 27.04 7.12
C PHE A 184 34.16 26.19 8.27
N GLY A 185 35.20 26.69 8.99
CA GLY A 185 35.70 26.03 10.18
C GLY A 185 34.72 26.08 11.35
N ARG A 186 34.83 25.16 12.29
CA ARG A 186 34.00 25.13 13.52
C ARG A 186 34.11 26.37 14.38
N ASP A 187 35.26 27.08 14.28
CA ASP A 187 35.51 28.40 14.91
C ASP A 187 34.85 29.55 14.14
N GLY A 188 34.13 29.28 13.06
CA GLY A 188 33.51 30.26 12.17
C GLY A 188 34.46 30.89 11.17
N THR A 189 35.75 30.53 11.13
CA THR A 189 36.70 31.00 10.11
C THR A 189 36.30 30.50 8.74
N GLN A 190 36.28 31.42 7.76
CA GLN A 190 36.05 31.09 6.34
C GLN A 190 37.37 30.80 5.68
N TRP A 191 37.45 29.73 4.91
CA TRP A 191 38.61 29.27 4.19
C TRP A 191 38.30 29.14 2.70
N MET A 192 39.17 29.67 1.86
CA MET A 192 39.06 29.62 0.41
C MET A 192 40.30 28.96 -0.18
N GLY A 193 40.12 27.83 -0.82
CA GLY A 193 41.15 27.16 -1.61
C GLY A 193 41.15 27.67 -3.05
N THR A 194 42.19 28.32 -3.44
CA THR A 194 42.32 29.01 -4.76
C THR A 194 43.51 28.49 -5.54
N MET A 195 43.67 28.96 -6.79
CA MET A 195 44.86 28.67 -7.59
C MET A 195 46.13 29.36 -7.03
N TYR A 196 46.00 30.28 -6.09
CA TYR A 196 47.13 30.97 -5.44
C TYR A 196 47.38 30.52 -4.01
N GLY A 197 46.68 29.50 -3.54
CA GLY A 197 46.79 28.96 -2.18
C GLY A 197 45.55 29.19 -1.34
N VAL A 198 45.75 29.12 -0.03
CA VAL A 198 44.66 29.25 0.96
C VAL A 198 44.49 30.71 1.36
N PHE A 199 43.26 31.16 1.32
CA PHE A 199 42.88 32.44 1.94
C PHE A 199 41.93 32.15 3.11
N TYR A 200 42.02 32.98 4.15
CA TYR A 200 41.14 32.84 5.32
C TYR A 200 40.61 34.18 5.81
N ARG A 201 39.42 34.14 6.41
CA ARG A 201 38.80 35.30 7.07
C ARG A 201 38.18 34.85 8.36
N ARG A 202 38.66 35.37 9.49
CA ARG A 202 38.07 35.09 10.82
C ARG A 202 36.76 35.84 11.01
N PRO A 203 35.87 35.41 11.90
CA PRO A 203 34.67 36.14 12.25
C PRO A 203 35.00 37.60 12.65
N GLY A 204 34.20 38.54 12.13
CA GLY A 204 34.42 39.98 12.36
C GLY A 204 35.48 40.65 11.46
N GLN A 205 36.26 39.93 10.70
CA GLN A 205 37.20 40.49 9.73
C GLN A 205 36.52 40.88 8.43
N ALA A 206 36.86 42.05 7.85
CA ALA A 206 36.28 42.50 6.60
C ALA A 206 37.00 41.87 5.37
N ARG A 207 38.27 41.55 5.50
CA ARG A 207 39.12 41.10 4.38
C ARG A 207 39.71 39.71 4.65
N PHE A 208 39.89 38.98 3.57
CA PHE A 208 40.62 37.73 3.58
C PHE A 208 42.15 37.99 3.64
N ALA A 209 42.81 37.17 4.41
CA ALA A 209 44.27 37.12 4.50
C ALA A 209 44.78 35.84 3.83
N HIS A 210 46.02 35.89 3.29
CA HIS A 210 46.65 34.74 2.66
C HIS A 210 47.30 33.86 3.73
N ALA A 211 46.94 32.56 3.72
CA ALA A 211 47.55 31.54 4.56
C ALA A 211 48.63 30.75 3.78
N TRP A 212 49.38 29.93 4.50
CA TRP A 212 50.32 28.99 3.87
C TRP A 212 49.68 27.59 3.79
N PRO A 213 49.86 26.78 2.69
CA PRO A 213 50.72 26.96 1.51
C PRO A 213 50.18 27.96 0.48
N ARG A 214 51.08 28.57 -0.26
CA ARG A 214 50.78 29.54 -1.36
C ARG A 214 50.89 28.88 -2.73
N THR A 215 50.42 27.64 -2.80
CA THR A 215 50.37 26.83 -4.03
C THR A 215 48.92 26.59 -4.42
N MET A 216 48.67 26.26 -5.68
CA MET A 216 47.36 25.89 -6.17
C MET A 216 46.81 24.71 -5.36
N LEU A 217 45.58 24.83 -4.82
CA LEU A 217 44.98 23.84 -4.00
C LEU A 217 43.82 23.14 -4.71
N THR A 218 43.71 21.87 -4.47
CA THR A 218 42.61 21.02 -5.02
C THR A 218 41.57 20.62 -3.95
N SER A 219 42.01 20.47 -2.69
CA SER A 219 41.11 20.05 -1.61
C SER A 219 41.56 20.59 -0.26
N MET A 220 40.61 20.81 0.63
CA MET A 220 40.81 21.17 2.04
C MET A 220 39.86 20.40 2.95
N ALA A 221 40.31 20.14 4.20
CA ALA A 221 39.45 19.52 5.23
C ALA A 221 39.87 20.00 6.62
N GLU A 222 38.90 20.11 7.53
CA GLU A 222 39.13 20.42 8.92
C GLU A 222 39.30 19.13 9.74
N ALA A 223 40.39 19.02 10.46
CA ALA A 223 40.68 17.92 11.37
C ALA A 223 39.93 18.09 12.71
N PRO A 224 39.85 17.03 13.53
CA PRO A 224 39.16 17.08 14.85
C PRO A 224 39.71 18.12 15.81
N ASP A 225 41.00 18.42 15.71
CA ASP A 225 41.68 19.44 16.51
C ASP A 225 41.45 20.88 16.01
N GLY A 226 40.59 21.05 14.98
CA GLY A 226 40.32 22.33 14.33
C GLY A 226 41.40 22.79 13.32
N ALA A 227 42.44 21.99 13.11
CA ALA A 227 43.45 22.31 12.11
C ALA A 227 42.91 22.09 10.70
N ILE A 228 43.23 23.04 9.82
CA ILE A 228 42.90 22.88 8.40
C ILE A 228 44.05 22.17 7.70
N TRP A 229 43.73 21.20 6.90
CA TRP A 229 44.64 20.51 6.01
C TRP A 229 44.27 20.80 4.57
N ALA A 230 45.24 20.85 3.69
CA ALA A 230 45.04 21.16 2.28
C ALA A 230 45.88 20.23 1.39
N VAL A 231 45.39 19.95 0.18
CA VAL A 231 46.09 19.22 -0.87
C VAL A 231 46.38 20.19 -2.03
N ASP A 232 47.63 20.18 -2.52
CA ASP A 232 48.02 20.99 -3.66
C ASP A 232 47.88 20.27 -5.02
N ASN A 233 48.15 20.97 -6.10
CA ASN A 233 48.08 20.42 -7.45
C ASN A 233 49.22 19.45 -7.82
N GLN A 234 50.19 19.26 -6.94
CA GLN A 234 51.26 18.27 -7.02
C GLN A 234 50.94 17.04 -6.16
N ASN A 235 49.73 16.97 -5.63
CA ASN A 235 49.23 15.93 -4.76
C ASN A 235 49.91 15.88 -3.37
N ASN A 236 50.56 16.94 -2.93
CA ASN A 236 51.12 17.03 -1.59
C ASN A 236 50.07 17.54 -0.63
N TYR A 237 50.01 17.00 0.62
CA TYR A 237 49.12 17.51 1.63
C TYR A 237 49.88 18.21 2.78
N TYR A 238 49.25 19.24 3.33
CA TYR A 238 49.87 20.14 4.30
C TYR A 238 48.86 20.50 5.40
N ARG A 239 49.37 20.71 6.61
CA ARG A 239 48.66 21.44 7.63
C ARG A 239 48.75 22.95 7.30
N VAL A 240 47.59 23.58 7.09
CA VAL A 240 47.50 25.02 6.77
C VAL A 240 47.94 25.86 7.97
N ARG A 241 48.70 26.91 7.73
CA ARG A 241 49.19 27.85 8.74
C ARG A 241 48.85 29.29 8.36
N THR A 242 48.44 30.07 9.33
CA THR A 242 48.12 31.51 9.13
C THR A 242 49.38 32.41 9.13
N SER A 243 50.53 31.83 9.42
CA SER A 243 51.86 32.48 9.33
C SER A 243 52.78 31.64 8.45
N ASP A 244 53.70 32.27 7.73
CA ASP A 244 54.68 31.56 6.93
C ASP A 244 55.65 30.78 7.87
N PRO A 245 55.83 29.48 7.66
CA PRO A 245 56.67 28.65 8.52
C PRO A 245 58.18 28.89 8.36
N GLY A 246 58.62 29.70 7.41
CA GLY A 246 60.05 30.03 7.20
C GLY A 246 60.95 28.91 6.72
N SER A 247 60.43 27.68 6.52
CA SER A 247 61.15 26.51 6.00
C SER A 247 60.27 25.67 5.11
N ALA A 248 60.84 25.01 4.10
CA ALA A 248 60.15 24.07 3.24
C ALA A 248 59.65 22.88 4.09
N ILE A 249 58.35 22.75 4.23
CA ILE A 249 57.70 21.57 4.84
C ILE A 249 57.69 20.47 3.80
N LYS A 250 58.28 19.34 4.13
CA LYS A 250 58.19 18.14 3.30
C LYS A 250 56.71 17.67 3.34
N PRO A 251 56.12 17.39 2.16
CA PRO A 251 54.79 16.81 2.13
C PRO A 251 54.79 15.45 2.82
N ASP A 252 53.76 15.20 3.65
CA ASP A 252 53.66 13.92 4.37
C ASP A 252 53.27 12.73 3.48
N ALA A 253 52.59 13.00 2.38
CA ALA A 253 52.22 12.01 1.33
C ALA A 253 51.65 12.69 0.09
N THR A 254 51.28 11.92 -0.91
CA THR A 254 50.62 12.37 -2.14
C THR A 254 49.14 12.00 -2.15
N GLY A 255 48.28 12.95 -2.54
CA GLY A 255 46.80 12.70 -2.63
C GLY A 255 46.12 13.74 -3.52
N THR A 256 45.05 13.38 -4.17
CA THR A 256 44.22 14.26 -5.03
C THR A 256 43.10 14.95 -4.24
N GLY A 257 42.74 14.43 -3.08
CA GLY A 257 41.71 14.95 -2.19
C GLY A 257 41.80 14.36 -0.80
N MET A 258 41.08 14.92 0.15
CA MET A 258 41.08 14.44 1.52
C MET A 258 39.74 14.68 2.23
N ARG A 259 39.52 13.91 3.28
CA ARG A 259 38.41 14.04 4.22
C ARG A 259 38.82 13.54 5.60
N PHE A 260 38.33 14.21 6.63
CA PHE A 260 38.23 13.62 7.97
C PHE A 260 36.82 13.10 8.17
N ASP A 261 36.69 11.85 8.64
CA ASP A 261 35.40 11.31 9.03
C ASP A 261 35.00 11.83 10.42
N ARG A 262 33.79 11.47 10.88
CA ARG A 262 33.29 11.90 12.19
C ARG A 262 34.10 11.33 13.37
N ASP A 263 34.74 10.20 13.15
CA ASP A 263 35.65 9.58 14.13
C ASP A 263 37.05 10.24 14.11
N GLY A 264 37.27 11.18 13.21
CA GLY A 264 38.49 11.93 13.07
C GLY A 264 39.60 11.24 12.25
N THR A 265 39.27 10.15 11.59
CA THR A 265 40.18 9.45 10.70
C THR A 265 40.37 10.22 9.40
N MET A 266 41.62 10.36 8.98
CA MET A 266 41.95 10.98 7.70
C MET A 266 41.85 9.97 6.56
N TRP A 267 41.11 10.34 5.53
CA TRP A 267 40.97 9.59 4.28
C TRP A 267 41.61 10.43 3.16
N LEU A 268 42.57 9.84 2.47
CA LEU A 268 43.25 10.45 1.34
C LEU A 268 42.82 9.77 0.04
N LEU A 269 42.53 10.58 -0.96
CA LEU A 269 42.35 10.12 -2.33
C LEU A 269 43.70 10.25 -3.03
N SER A 270 44.20 9.18 -3.62
CA SER A 270 45.43 9.15 -4.39
C SER A 270 45.21 8.54 -5.77
N PRO A 271 46.09 8.74 -6.73
CA PRO A 271 46.01 8.07 -8.03
C PRO A 271 45.94 6.56 -7.93
N ASP A 272 46.57 5.98 -6.88
CA ASP A 272 46.67 4.55 -6.65
C ASP A 272 45.51 3.98 -5.82
N GLY A 273 44.58 4.84 -5.36
CA GLY A 273 43.42 4.43 -4.59
C GLY A 273 43.08 5.35 -3.42
N ILE A 274 42.36 4.78 -2.45
CA ILE A 274 41.89 5.44 -1.23
C ILE A 274 42.79 4.96 -0.08
N GLU A 275 43.47 5.89 0.57
CA GLU A 275 44.31 5.59 1.72
C GLU A 275 43.65 6.07 3.01
N ARG A 276 43.65 5.19 3.98
CA ARG A 276 43.31 5.54 5.34
C ARG A 276 44.59 5.88 6.09
N LYS A 277 44.65 7.09 6.63
CA LYS A 277 45.74 7.53 7.51
C LYS A 277 45.19 7.83 8.91
N PHE A 278 46.10 7.86 9.86
CA PHE A 278 45.74 8.07 11.24
C PHE A 278 45.33 9.51 11.53
N VAL A 279 44.66 9.72 12.67
CA VAL A 279 44.38 11.02 13.22
C VAL A 279 45.71 11.70 13.58
N PRO A 280 45.95 12.98 13.17
CA PRO A 280 47.13 13.71 13.57
C PRO A 280 47.31 13.74 15.10
N GLY A 281 48.43 13.20 15.63
CA GLY A 281 48.67 13.07 17.05
C GLY A 281 48.28 11.70 17.67
N GLY A 282 47.71 10.80 16.90
CA GLY A 282 47.40 9.40 17.33
C GLY A 282 48.54 8.43 17.04
N PRO A 283 48.37 7.15 17.41
CA PRO A 283 49.39 6.12 17.15
C PRO A 283 49.63 5.94 15.66
N VAL A 284 50.89 5.72 15.27
CA VAL A 284 51.22 5.45 13.86
C VAL A 284 50.68 4.04 13.49
N VAL A 285 49.71 3.99 12.60
CA VAL A 285 49.15 2.75 12.05
C VAL A 285 49.72 2.56 10.63
N PRO A 286 50.08 1.35 10.20
CA PRO A 286 50.45 1.10 8.83
C PRO A 286 49.40 1.62 7.85
N ALA A 287 49.87 2.28 6.76
CA ALA A 287 48.98 2.80 5.74
C ALA A 287 48.13 1.67 5.14
N GLN A 288 46.83 1.85 5.16
CA GLN A 288 45.88 0.89 4.61
C GLN A 288 45.29 1.49 3.34
N ARG A 289 45.33 0.75 2.24
CA ARG A 289 44.93 1.24 0.91
C ARG A 289 43.89 0.33 0.29
N LEU A 290 42.83 0.96 -0.20
CA LEU A 290 41.86 0.35 -1.09
C LEU A 290 42.21 0.77 -2.53
N SER A 291 42.50 -0.18 -3.38
CA SER A 291 42.97 0.02 -4.77
C SER A 291 42.17 -0.86 -5.74
N LEU A 292 42.41 -0.68 -7.05
CA LEU A 292 41.81 -1.57 -8.06
C LEU A 292 42.11 -3.05 -7.82
N GLN A 293 43.28 -3.37 -7.27
CA GLN A 293 43.70 -4.75 -7.03
C GLN A 293 42.92 -5.41 -5.93
N ASN A 294 42.37 -4.63 -4.98
CA ASN A 294 41.62 -5.13 -3.85
C ASN A 294 40.16 -4.64 -3.81
N GLY A 295 39.61 -4.28 -4.99
CA GLY A 295 38.17 -4.14 -5.18
C GLY A 295 37.64 -2.74 -5.43
N LEU A 296 38.46 -1.68 -5.51
CA LEU A 296 37.99 -0.33 -5.83
C LEU A 296 37.31 -0.31 -7.21
N SER A 297 36.18 0.39 -7.36
CA SER A 297 35.36 0.44 -8.57
C SER A 297 36.06 1.08 -9.77
N GLY A 298 37.06 1.92 -9.54
CA GLY A 298 37.83 2.61 -10.60
C GLY A 298 39.09 3.27 -10.09
N ALA A 299 40.00 3.60 -11.03
CA ALA A 299 41.16 4.43 -10.75
C ALA A 299 40.73 5.89 -10.49
N LEU A 300 41.64 6.66 -9.90
CA LEU A 300 41.48 8.10 -9.69
C LEU A 300 40.20 8.45 -8.92
N PRO A 301 40.11 8.13 -7.62
CA PRO A 301 39.05 8.64 -6.78
C PRO A 301 39.10 10.17 -6.77
N GLN A 302 37.95 10.80 -7.09
CA GLN A 302 37.84 12.25 -7.33
C GLN A 302 37.04 12.96 -6.25
N SER A 303 36.13 12.25 -5.59
CA SER A 303 35.24 12.85 -4.61
C SER A 303 35.01 11.90 -3.41
N THR A 304 34.74 12.50 -2.27
CA THR A 304 34.44 11.77 -1.04
C THR A 304 33.34 12.46 -0.26
N TYR A 305 32.51 11.68 0.41
CA TYR A 305 31.40 12.16 1.21
C TYR A 305 31.13 11.22 2.39
N GLN A 306 30.70 11.75 3.51
CA GLN A 306 30.16 10.92 4.61
C GLN A 306 28.68 11.23 4.77
N ASP A 307 27.84 10.21 4.63
CA ASP A 307 26.39 10.35 4.73
C ASP A 307 25.92 10.49 6.18
N ARG A 308 24.61 10.66 6.35
CA ARG A 308 23.98 10.86 7.66
C ARG A 308 24.13 9.65 8.58
N GLU A 309 24.18 8.45 8.01
CA GLU A 309 24.33 7.17 8.72
C GLU A 309 25.80 6.83 9.05
N GLY A 310 26.74 7.62 8.52
CA GLY A 310 28.17 7.49 8.78
C GLY A 310 28.92 6.69 7.74
N ASN A 311 28.29 6.24 6.66
CA ASN A 311 28.98 5.58 5.55
C ASN A 311 29.86 6.57 4.81
N LEU A 312 31.03 6.10 4.36
CA LEU A 312 31.96 6.87 3.54
C LEU A 312 31.74 6.49 2.08
N TRP A 313 31.55 7.52 1.25
CA TRP A 313 31.32 7.38 -0.18
C TRP A 313 32.51 7.95 -0.92
N PHE A 314 32.93 7.24 -1.97
CA PHE A 314 34.03 7.65 -2.83
C PHE A 314 33.59 7.54 -4.29
N GLY A 315 33.71 8.63 -5.02
CA GLY A 315 33.44 8.66 -6.45
C GLY A 315 34.72 8.46 -7.25
N THR A 316 34.68 7.53 -8.20
CA THR A 316 35.79 7.24 -9.10
C THR A 316 35.45 7.61 -10.56
N SER A 317 36.39 7.47 -11.45
CA SER A 317 36.17 7.69 -12.90
C SER A 317 35.20 6.68 -13.52
N THR A 318 35.08 5.45 -12.96
CA THR A 318 34.29 4.37 -13.55
C THR A 318 33.16 3.84 -12.65
N GLY A 319 32.99 4.44 -11.48
CA GLY A 319 31.95 4.03 -10.53
C GLY A 319 31.99 4.77 -9.22
N LEU A 320 31.45 4.14 -8.20
CA LEU A 320 31.52 4.63 -6.84
C LEU A 320 31.67 3.50 -5.84
N ASP A 321 32.22 3.83 -4.69
CA ASP A 321 32.52 2.92 -3.61
C ASP A 321 31.93 3.43 -2.31
N ARG A 322 31.45 2.50 -1.45
CA ARG A 322 30.98 2.78 -0.10
C ARG A 322 31.80 1.94 0.90
N LEU A 323 32.30 2.61 1.91
CA LEU A 323 32.85 1.96 3.10
C LEU A 323 31.89 2.17 4.27
N ARG A 324 31.27 1.10 4.72
CA ARG A 324 30.36 1.10 5.85
C ARG A 324 31.08 0.52 7.07
N PRO A 325 31.10 1.23 8.22
CA PRO A 325 31.70 0.68 9.44
C PRO A 325 30.97 -0.59 9.91
N ASN A 326 31.74 -1.63 10.19
CA ASN A 326 31.23 -2.88 10.73
C ASN A 326 30.89 -2.77 12.22
N ARG A 327 30.01 -3.63 12.69
CA ARG A 327 29.74 -3.83 14.12
C ARG A 327 30.79 -4.74 14.74
N LEU A 328 31.23 -5.75 13.98
CA LEU A 328 32.32 -6.66 14.33
C LEU A 328 33.64 -6.12 13.80
N LYS A 329 34.67 -6.17 14.63
CA LYS A 329 36.05 -5.86 14.22
C LYS A 329 36.76 -7.14 13.87
N THR A 330 37.47 -7.16 12.75
CA THR A 330 38.29 -8.30 12.36
C THR A 330 39.72 -8.13 12.90
N LEU A 331 40.25 -9.17 13.51
CA LEU A 331 41.63 -9.18 14.00
C LEU A 331 42.59 -9.23 12.80
N PRO A 332 43.48 -8.25 12.63
CA PRO A 332 44.47 -8.29 11.57
C PRO A 332 45.60 -9.22 11.95
N VAL A 333 45.68 -10.35 11.31
CA VAL A 333 46.80 -11.32 11.51
C VAL A 333 47.62 -11.37 10.23
N ALA A 334 48.93 -11.27 10.40
CA ALA A 334 49.85 -11.30 9.25
C ALA A 334 49.88 -12.69 8.60
N THR A 335 49.66 -13.74 9.38
CA THR A 335 49.57 -15.13 8.92
C THR A 335 48.16 -15.63 9.24
N PRO A 336 47.38 -16.02 8.24
CA PRO A 336 46.05 -16.58 8.46
C PRO A 336 46.11 -17.81 9.34
N PHE A 337 45.12 -18.04 10.16
CA PHE A 337 44.93 -19.29 10.88
C PHE A 337 44.15 -20.27 9.99
N ASP A 338 44.39 -21.55 10.22
CA ASP A 338 43.56 -22.61 9.66
C ASP A 338 42.66 -23.21 10.77
N HIS A 339 41.37 -22.84 10.72
CA HIS A 339 40.41 -23.20 11.78
C HIS A 339 40.85 -22.76 13.20
N PRO A 340 40.93 -21.45 13.46
CA PRO A 340 41.50 -20.96 14.72
C PRO A 340 40.62 -21.33 15.92
N GLY A 341 41.22 -21.80 16.96
CA GLY A 341 40.63 -21.95 18.28
C GLY A 341 41.08 -20.84 19.24
N MET A 342 40.33 -20.65 20.28
CA MET A 342 40.57 -19.59 21.26
C MET A 342 40.45 -20.11 22.67
N LEU A 343 41.29 -19.55 23.56
CA LEU A 343 41.19 -19.79 25.01
C LEU A 343 41.55 -18.50 25.77
N PRO A 344 40.97 -18.25 26.94
CA PRO A 344 41.39 -17.16 27.80
C PRO A 344 42.86 -17.33 28.20
N GLY A 345 43.67 -16.28 28.04
CA GLY A 345 45.02 -16.26 28.53
C GLY A 345 45.09 -15.87 30.01
N PRO A 346 46.23 -16.16 30.70
CA PRO A 346 46.35 -15.98 32.15
C PRO A 346 46.42 -14.50 32.59
N ASN A 347 46.72 -13.58 31.66
CA ASN A 347 46.90 -12.17 31.95
C ASN A 347 45.77 -11.30 31.40
N GLY A 348 44.59 -11.87 31.12
CA GLY A 348 43.46 -11.15 30.52
C GLY A 348 43.58 -10.98 29.00
N ASP A 349 44.56 -11.62 28.39
CA ASP A 349 44.72 -11.75 26.95
C ASP A 349 43.89 -12.93 26.39
N VAL A 350 43.76 -13.01 25.10
CA VAL A 350 43.17 -14.15 24.40
C VAL A 350 44.28 -14.88 23.64
N TRP A 351 44.39 -16.16 23.89
CA TRP A 351 45.31 -17.03 23.17
C TRP A 351 44.59 -17.65 21.98
N ILE A 352 45.17 -17.52 20.81
CA ILE A 352 44.66 -18.05 19.58
C ILE A 352 45.68 -18.96 18.92
N GLY A 353 45.26 -20.13 18.55
CA GLY A 353 46.08 -21.12 17.84
C GLY A 353 45.21 -21.98 16.93
N ASP A 354 45.86 -22.77 16.10
CA ASP A 354 45.24 -23.76 15.23
C ASP A 354 46.00 -25.09 15.29
N TYR A 355 45.68 -26.03 14.41
CA TYR A 355 46.34 -27.34 14.39
C TYR A 355 47.82 -27.31 13.99
N VAL A 356 48.24 -26.32 13.20
CA VAL A 356 49.58 -26.27 12.59
C VAL A 356 50.40 -25.07 13.02
N GLY A 357 49.75 -24.04 13.57
CA GLY A 357 50.40 -22.79 13.94
C GLY A 357 50.61 -22.64 15.45
N ASP A 358 51.67 -21.96 15.82
CA ASP A 358 51.97 -21.65 17.22
C ASP A 358 50.89 -20.75 17.84
N ILE A 359 50.57 -20.97 19.10
CA ILE A 359 49.59 -20.16 19.86
C ILE A 359 50.16 -18.75 20.02
N ARG A 360 49.39 -17.76 19.61
CA ARG A 360 49.71 -16.33 19.71
C ARG A 360 48.78 -15.66 20.71
N SER A 361 49.30 -14.74 21.50
CA SER A 361 48.54 -13.96 22.49
C SER A 361 48.06 -12.63 21.89
N PHE A 362 46.82 -12.29 22.12
CA PHE A 362 46.18 -11.09 21.63
C PHE A 362 45.49 -10.33 22.76
N THR A 363 45.46 -9.02 22.61
CA THR A 363 44.65 -8.12 23.41
C THR A 363 43.73 -7.30 22.47
N ALA A 364 42.78 -6.57 22.99
CA ALA A 364 41.97 -5.64 22.22
C ALA A 364 42.78 -4.60 21.42
N ALA A 365 44.03 -4.33 21.88
CA ALA A 365 44.96 -3.41 21.21
C ALA A 365 45.80 -4.05 20.10
N GLY A 366 45.67 -5.38 19.87
CA GLY A 366 46.40 -6.13 18.85
C GLY A 366 47.27 -7.25 19.38
N VAL A 367 48.22 -7.69 18.57
CA VAL A 367 49.11 -8.84 18.87
C VAL A 367 50.05 -8.47 20.01
N LYS A 368 50.02 -9.23 21.11
CA LYS A 368 51.06 -9.24 22.12
C LYS A 368 52.03 -10.35 21.73
N LYS A 369 53.31 -10.03 21.57
CA LYS A 369 54.38 -10.98 21.16
C LYS A 369 54.62 -12.05 22.21
N THR A 370 53.75 -13.02 22.35
CA THR A 370 54.08 -14.24 23.09
C THR A 370 53.66 -15.39 22.19
N GLU A 371 54.61 -15.98 21.51
CA GLU A 371 54.42 -17.22 20.75
C GLU A 371 54.72 -18.39 21.70
N LEU A 372 53.70 -19.20 21.94
CA LEU A 372 53.86 -20.46 22.57
C LEU A 372 54.10 -21.51 21.48
N LYS A 373 55.21 -22.19 21.49
CA LYS A 373 55.51 -23.28 20.55
C LYS A 373 54.63 -24.50 20.83
N GLN A 374 53.33 -24.29 20.77
CA GLN A 374 52.32 -25.30 20.99
C GLN A 374 51.17 -25.04 20.00
N HIS A 375 50.57 -26.08 19.45
CA HIS A 375 49.40 -26.03 18.63
C HIS A 375 48.13 -26.23 19.47
N LEU A 376 46.95 -25.92 18.97
CA LEU A 376 45.72 -25.99 19.71
C LEU A 376 44.69 -26.87 18.99
N ALA A 377 44.27 -27.98 19.61
CA ALA A 377 43.13 -28.80 19.19
C ALA A 377 42.05 -28.85 20.27
N ALA A 378 42.47 -29.13 21.52
CA ALA A 378 41.59 -29.09 22.67
C ALA A 378 42.29 -28.48 23.87
N SER A 379 41.57 -27.82 24.75
CA SER A 379 42.10 -27.18 25.94
C SER A 379 41.15 -27.24 27.12
N HIS A 380 41.70 -27.20 28.31
CA HIS A 380 40.94 -27.10 29.55
C HIS A 380 41.74 -26.38 30.62
N TRP A 381 41.26 -25.26 31.11
CA TRP A 381 41.76 -24.62 32.32
C TRP A 381 41.22 -25.32 33.56
N ALA A 382 42.09 -25.86 34.35
CA ALA A 382 41.75 -26.45 35.63
C ALA A 382 41.51 -25.37 36.72
N PRO A 383 40.69 -25.64 37.74
CA PRO A 383 40.43 -24.69 38.83
C PRO A 383 41.67 -24.26 39.61
N ASP A 384 42.73 -25.04 39.59
CA ASP A 384 44.03 -24.74 40.25
C ASP A 384 44.89 -23.76 39.44
N GLY A 385 44.43 -23.28 38.26
CA GLY A 385 45.19 -22.38 37.40
C GLY A 385 46.17 -23.08 36.47
N THR A 386 46.14 -24.42 36.39
CA THR A 386 46.92 -25.20 35.41
C THR A 386 46.14 -25.35 34.10
N LEU A 387 46.81 -25.55 32.98
CA LEU A 387 46.19 -25.69 31.66
C LEU A 387 46.57 -27.06 31.04
N TRP A 388 45.55 -27.76 30.61
CA TRP A 388 45.68 -28.92 29.76
C TRP A 388 45.53 -28.55 28.29
N LEU A 389 46.51 -28.91 27.45
CA LEU A 389 46.51 -28.68 26.00
C LEU A 389 46.69 -30.02 25.28
N GLY A 390 45.80 -30.25 24.32
CA GLY A 390 45.89 -31.39 23.41
C GLY A 390 46.06 -30.88 21.97
N ASN A 391 46.97 -31.48 21.24
CA ASN A 391 47.26 -31.19 19.84
C ASN A 391 47.87 -32.46 19.16
N GLU A 392 48.24 -32.36 17.89
CA GLU A 392 48.85 -33.45 17.11
C GLU A 392 50.21 -33.86 17.63
N LEU A 393 50.87 -33.01 18.44
CA LEU A 393 52.17 -33.33 19.08
C LEU A 393 52.00 -34.11 20.38
N GLY A 394 50.81 -34.13 20.95
CA GLY A 394 50.48 -34.84 22.17
C GLY A 394 49.61 -34.11 23.15
N LEU A 395 49.59 -34.61 24.38
CA LEU A 395 48.94 -33.98 25.52
C LEU A 395 50.02 -33.27 26.38
N HIS A 396 49.73 -32.00 26.66
CA HIS A 396 50.67 -31.17 27.45
C HIS A 396 49.92 -30.59 28.66
N HIS A 397 50.66 -30.53 29.76
CA HIS A 397 50.18 -29.86 30.97
C HIS A 397 51.07 -28.65 31.25
N ARG A 398 50.45 -27.48 31.38
CA ARG A 398 51.11 -26.24 31.76
C ARG A 398 50.87 -25.96 33.22
N ALA A 399 51.93 -25.87 33.95
CA ALA A 399 51.92 -25.48 35.36
C ALA A 399 51.62 -23.98 35.54
N VAL A 400 51.32 -23.56 36.75
CA VAL A 400 51.04 -22.17 37.12
C VAL A 400 52.22 -21.24 36.81
N ASP A 401 53.43 -21.73 36.93
CA ASP A 401 54.66 -20.99 36.59
C ASP A 401 54.91 -20.81 35.09
N GLY A 402 54.06 -21.45 34.27
CA GLY A 402 54.12 -21.35 32.80
C GLY A 402 54.92 -22.47 32.15
N SER A 403 55.51 -23.37 32.87
CA SER A 403 56.29 -24.54 32.34
C SER A 403 55.34 -25.56 31.72
N PHE A 404 55.71 -26.09 30.54
CA PHE A 404 54.97 -27.16 29.86
C PHE A 404 55.66 -28.52 30.04
N THR A 405 54.86 -29.50 30.44
CA THR A 405 55.32 -30.91 30.50
C THR A 405 54.49 -31.77 29.57
N ARG A 406 55.14 -32.62 28.77
CA ARG A 406 54.46 -33.58 27.92
C ARG A 406 53.92 -34.72 28.75
N VAL A 407 52.74 -35.14 28.54
CA VAL A 407 52.01 -36.17 29.24
C VAL A 407 51.96 -37.42 28.37
N ALA A 408 52.27 -38.60 28.93
CA ALA A 408 52.18 -39.87 28.20
C ALA A 408 50.71 -40.14 27.79
N LEU A 409 50.52 -40.57 26.58
CA LEU A 409 49.20 -40.89 26.06
C LEU A 409 48.65 -42.23 26.51
N PRO A 410 47.36 -42.50 26.44
CA PRO A 410 46.79 -43.81 26.71
C PRO A 410 47.37 -44.87 25.79
N PRO A 411 47.59 -46.13 26.31
CA PRO A 411 48.05 -47.25 25.49
C PRO A 411 47.11 -47.51 24.34
N GLY A 412 47.64 -47.66 23.10
CA GLY A 412 46.88 -47.97 21.90
C GLY A 412 46.25 -46.74 21.18
N VAL A 413 46.44 -45.55 21.71
CA VAL A 413 46.08 -44.31 21.03
C VAL A 413 47.17 -43.96 20.03
N THR A 414 46.97 -44.24 18.77
CA THR A 414 47.80 -43.86 17.64
C THR A 414 47.05 -42.87 16.73
N GLY A 415 47.59 -41.68 16.58
CA GLY A 415 46.92 -40.61 15.89
C GLY A 415 46.31 -39.64 16.89
N LEU A 416 46.86 -38.46 16.93
CA LEU A 416 46.67 -37.49 17.96
C LEU A 416 45.63 -36.46 17.50
N ASP A 417 44.38 -36.76 17.82
CA ASP A 417 43.32 -35.77 17.58
C ASP A 417 42.41 -35.67 18.82
N PRO A 418 42.91 -34.96 19.85
CA PRO A 418 42.15 -34.75 21.08
C PRO A 418 40.94 -33.89 20.80
N GLN A 419 39.77 -34.40 21.17
CA GLN A 419 38.49 -33.76 20.90
C GLN A 419 38.00 -32.91 22.07
N ALA A 420 38.18 -33.38 23.29
CA ALA A 420 37.74 -32.68 24.48
C ALA A 420 38.60 -33.09 25.70
N LEU A 421 38.82 -32.15 26.58
CA LEU A 421 39.55 -32.30 27.85
C LEU A 421 38.71 -31.70 28.97
N GLN A 422 38.65 -32.40 30.11
CA GLN A 422 37.97 -31.88 31.31
C GLN A 422 38.58 -32.49 32.56
N GLN A 423 39.03 -31.70 33.50
CA GLN A 423 39.41 -32.19 34.81
C GLN A 423 38.20 -32.29 35.73
N ASP A 424 38.02 -33.39 36.39
CA ASP A 424 36.95 -33.57 37.36
C ASP A 424 37.34 -32.99 38.75
N ARG A 425 36.37 -33.00 39.68
CA ARG A 425 36.54 -32.41 41.00
C ARG A 425 37.59 -33.17 41.87
N ALA A 426 37.87 -34.42 41.51
CA ALA A 426 38.89 -35.22 42.16
C ALA A 426 40.31 -34.94 41.61
N GLY A 427 40.45 -34.15 40.58
CA GLY A 427 41.70 -33.87 39.88
C GLY A 427 42.05 -34.86 38.77
N ASP A 428 41.16 -35.83 38.48
CA ASP A 428 41.36 -36.77 37.36
C ASP A 428 41.03 -36.07 36.02
N LEU A 429 41.86 -36.31 35.01
CA LEU A 429 41.64 -35.73 33.64
C LEU A 429 40.85 -36.70 32.77
N TRP A 430 39.74 -36.24 32.28
CA TRP A 430 38.97 -36.86 31.19
C TRP A 430 39.49 -36.34 29.86
N ALA A 431 39.78 -37.25 28.93
CA ALA A 431 40.28 -36.93 27.60
C ALA A 431 39.63 -37.84 26.56
N SER A 432 39.06 -37.21 25.50
CA SER A 432 38.49 -37.90 24.34
C SER A 432 39.43 -37.75 23.13
N PHE A 433 39.65 -38.83 22.41
CA PHE A 433 40.52 -38.86 21.22
C PHE A 433 39.73 -39.40 20.01
N SER A 434 39.86 -38.75 18.86
CA SER A 434 39.31 -39.25 17.61
C SER A 434 39.97 -40.57 17.25
N GLY A 435 39.21 -41.63 17.02
CA GLY A 435 39.70 -42.95 16.77
C GLY A 435 40.28 -43.69 18.00
N GLY A 436 40.54 -43.01 19.13
CA GLY A 436 41.09 -43.62 20.35
C GLY A 436 40.02 -43.92 21.41
N GLY A 437 38.94 -43.11 21.48
CA GLY A 437 37.90 -43.22 22.48
C GLY A 437 38.09 -42.30 23.69
N LEU A 438 37.34 -42.56 24.75
CA LEU A 438 37.33 -41.78 26.00
C LEU A 438 38.21 -42.45 27.05
N PHE A 439 38.99 -41.66 27.77
CA PHE A 439 39.87 -42.13 28.87
C PHE A 439 39.75 -41.17 30.05
N ARG A 440 39.99 -41.75 31.27
CA ARG A 440 40.21 -40.99 32.51
C ARG A 440 41.65 -41.29 33.00
N ARG A 441 42.39 -40.24 33.32
CA ARG A 441 43.71 -40.29 33.85
C ARG A 441 43.66 -40.04 35.39
N THR A 442 44.02 -41.05 36.18
CA THR A 442 44.14 -40.92 37.64
C THR A 442 45.62 -41.06 38.01
N GLY A 443 46.21 -39.99 38.53
CA GLY A 443 47.66 -39.93 38.66
C GLY A 443 48.36 -40.08 37.32
N ASN A 444 49.10 -41.18 37.12
CA ASN A 444 49.79 -41.51 35.86
C ASN A 444 49.11 -42.63 35.07
N ALA A 445 48.03 -43.22 35.58
CA ALA A 445 47.33 -44.32 34.94
C ALA A 445 46.13 -43.86 34.08
N TRP A 446 46.07 -44.39 32.86
CA TRP A 446 44.94 -44.20 32.00
C TRP A 446 43.97 -45.36 32.09
N ILE A 447 42.67 -45.03 32.25
CA ILE A 447 41.61 -46.03 32.39
C ILE A 447 40.61 -45.74 31.23
N ARG A 448 40.42 -46.70 30.34
CA ARG A 448 39.46 -46.58 29.21
C ARG A 448 38.06 -46.45 29.76
N ASP A 449 37.29 -45.55 29.14
CA ASP A 449 35.92 -45.23 29.52
C ASP A 449 35.79 -44.87 31.03
N GLY A 450 36.92 -44.45 31.67
CA GLY A 450 36.93 -44.14 33.08
C GLY A 450 36.67 -45.33 34.00
N GLY A 451 36.65 -46.61 33.51
CA GLY A 451 36.24 -47.82 34.24
C GLY A 451 34.71 -47.93 34.39
N LEU A 452 33.89 -47.10 33.65
CA LEU A 452 32.44 -47.04 33.75
C LEU A 452 31.79 -47.92 32.68
N ALA A 453 30.63 -48.47 33.00
CA ALA A 453 29.80 -49.21 32.05
C ALA A 453 28.72 -48.29 31.42
N GLY A 454 28.25 -48.66 30.22
CA GLY A 454 27.12 -47.98 29.59
C GLY A 454 27.46 -46.69 28.85
N LEU A 455 28.74 -46.34 28.70
CA LEU A 455 29.15 -45.28 27.78
C LEU A 455 28.91 -45.68 26.32
N PRO A 456 28.36 -44.80 25.46
CA PRO A 456 28.10 -45.16 24.08
C PRO A 456 29.42 -45.31 23.30
N PRO A 457 29.52 -46.26 22.34
CA PRO A 457 30.73 -46.46 21.55
C PRO A 457 30.83 -45.42 20.41
N VAL A 458 30.63 -44.17 20.72
CA VAL A 458 30.68 -43.02 19.81
C VAL A 458 31.59 -41.96 20.40
N LEU A 459 32.08 -41.09 19.51
CA LEU A 459 33.01 -40.03 19.89
C LEU A 459 32.35 -39.05 20.88
N THR A 460 33.06 -38.79 21.97
CA THR A 460 32.72 -37.69 22.90
C THR A 460 33.31 -36.41 22.36
N MET A 461 32.37 -35.51 21.94
CA MET A 461 32.72 -34.28 21.24
C MET A 461 32.99 -33.10 22.18
N THR A 462 32.35 -33.06 23.34
CA THR A 462 32.48 -31.95 24.28
C THR A 462 32.32 -32.46 25.71
N MET A 463 32.96 -31.79 26.65
CA MET A 463 32.86 -32.11 28.08
C MET A 463 32.76 -30.82 28.88
N THR A 464 32.02 -30.86 29.97
CA THR A 464 32.01 -29.80 30.98
C THR A 464 31.66 -30.39 32.34
N MET A 465 31.94 -29.67 33.42
CA MET A 465 31.57 -30.05 34.77
C MET A 465 30.59 -29.05 35.35
N ASP A 466 29.52 -29.54 35.97
CA ASP A 466 28.56 -28.69 36.66
C ASP A 466 29.05 -28.28 38.06
N ALA A 467 28.30 -27.38 38.72
CA ALA A 467 28.63 -26.93 40.06
C ALA A 467 28.58 -28.03 41.14
N GLN A 468 27.89 -29.14 40.87
CA GLN A 468 27.79 -30.31 41.73
C GLN A 468 28.97 -31.25 41.54
N GLY A 469 29.80 -31.03 40.50
CA GLY A 469 30.95 -31.85 40.17
C GLY A 469 30.61 -33.04 39.25
N THR A 470 29.41 -33.07 38.69
CA THR A 470 29.03 -34.04 37.65
C THR A 470 29.72 -33.68 36.36
N VAL A 471 30.43 -34.65 35.73
CA VAL A 471 31.01 -34.46 34.40
C VAL A 471 29.97 -34.85 33.36
N TRP A 472 29.67 -33.90 32.48
CA TRP A 472 28.75 -34.05 31.36
C TRP A 472 29.57 -34.34 30.09
N LEU A 473 29.29 -35.47 29.48
CA LEU A 473 29.95 -35.93 28.26
C LEU A 473 29.00 -35.86 27.08
N GLY A 474 29.20 -34.91 26.18
CA GLY A 474 28.40 -34.73 24.97
C GLY A 474 28.95 -35.52 23.79
N HIS A 475 28.09 -36.33 23.15
CA HIS A 475 28.50 -37.28 22.12
C HIS A 475 27.99 -36.86 20.72
N ALA A 476 28.61 -37.46 19.69
CA ALA A 476 28.26 -37.16 18.28
C ALA A 476 26.86 -37.66 17.86
N ASN A 477 26.19 -38.47 18.65
CA ASN A 477 24.90 -39.10 18.32
C ASN A 477 23.70 -38.55 19.08
N ASN A 478 23.71 -37.27 19.41
CA ASN A 478 22.59 -36.59 20.14
C ASN A 478 22.36 -37.23 21.54
N LEU A 479 23.43 -37.56 22.22
CA LEU A 479 23.40 -38.21 23.53
C LEU A 479 24.36 -37.51 24.51
N ILE A 480 23.98 -37.41 25.75
CA ILE A 480 24.83 -36.92 26.85
C ILE A 480 24.91 -37.98 27.92
N SER A 481 26.13 -38.31 28.37
CA SER A 481 26.37 -39.21 29.51
C SER A 481 26.79 -38.40 30.73
N LEU A 482 26.25 -38.73 31.89
CA LEU A 482 26.53 -38.05 33.15
C LEU A 482 27.41 -38.97 34.03
N VAL A 483 28.54 -38.45 34.46
CA VAL A 483 29.42 -39.10 35.42
C VAL A 483 29.33 -38.34 36.75
N GLU A 484 28.72 -38.94 37.74
CA GLU A 484 28.55 -38.30 39.05
C GLU A 484 29.89 -38.07 39.76
N ALA A 485 29.91 -37.05 40.62
CA ALA A 485 31.12 -36.72 41.37
C ALA A 485 31.66 -37.95 42.18
N GLY A 486 32.86 -38.28 41.89
CA GLY A 486 33.51 -39.43 42.55
C GLY A 486 33.16 -40.84 42.01
N GLN A 487 32.31 -40.93 40.99
CA GLN A 487 31.95 -42.21 40.36
C GLN A 487 33.15 -42.85 39.67
N ARG A 488 33.49 -44.06 40.07
CA ARG A 488 34.62 -44.81 39.49
C ARG A 488 34.24 -46.17 38.91
N THR A 489 33.05 -46.65 39.20
CA THR A 489 32.46 -47.91 38.73
C THR A 489 30.97 -47.77 38.51
N GLY A 490 30.35 -48.76 37.87
CA GLY A 490 28.91 -48.78 37.65
C GLY A 490 28.53 -48.14 36.30
N SER A 491 27.24 -48.02 36.05
CA SER A 491 26.68 -47.50 34.82
C SER A 491 26.42 -45.98 34.89
N VAL A 492 26.67 -45.30 33.80
CA VAL A 492 26.39 -43.87 33.65
C VAL A 492 24.94 -43.63 33.29
N ARG A 493 24.39 -42.50 33.75
CA ARG A 493 23.08 -42.04 33.38
C ARG A 493 23.18 -41.37 32.00
N GLN A 494 22.26 -41.68 31.10
CA GLN A 494 22.21 -41.11 29.75
C GLN A 494 20.97 -40.23 29.56
N LEU A 495 21.19 -39.11 28.87
CA LEU A 495 20.16 -38.15 28.49
C LEU A 495 20.15 -38.02 26.97
N GLY A 496 19.01 -38.20 26.36
CA GLY A 496 18.85 -38.14 24.89
C GLY A 496 17.48 -37.68 24.46
N SER A 497 17.02 -38.16 23.32
CA SER A 497 15.73 -37.74 22.75
C SER A 497 14.51 -37.98 23.65
N LYS A 498 14.57 -39.00 24.53
CA LYS A 498 13.54 -39.29 25.55
C LYS A 498 13.41 -38.14 26.56
N GLN A 499 14.48 -37.43 26.84
CA GLN A 499 14.49 -36.25 27.71
C GLN A 499 14.31 -34.95 26.92
N GLY A 500 14.01 -35.01 25.61
CA GLY A 500 13.78 -33.84 24.76
C GLY A 500 15.02 -33.28 24.07
N LEU A 501 16.21 -33.94 24.20
CA LEU A 501 17.41 -33.50 23.49
C LEU A 501 17.25 -33.71 21.99
N GLN A 502 17.41 -32.65 21.20
CA GLN A 502 17.25 -32.66 19.73
C GLN A 502 18.28 -31.74 19.05
N VAL A 503 19.49 -31.68 19.53
CA VAL A 503 20.51 -30.76 19.03
C VAL A 503 21.47 -31.42 18.00
N GLY A 504 21.33 -32.72 17.70
CA GLY A 504 22.22 -33.44 16.81
C GLY A 504 23.55 -33.73 17.48
N ALA A 505 24.64 -33.79 16.72
CA ALA A 505 25.99 -33.91 17.29
C ALA A 505 26.30 -32.75 18.23
N LEU A 506 26.74 -33.06 19.44
CA LEU A 506 27.02 -32.03 20.47
C LEU A 506 28.30 -31.27 20.09
N LEU A 507 28.19 -29.93 19.99
CA LEU A 507 29.35 -29.08 19.73
C LEU A 507 29.90 -28.46 21.02
N GLN A 508 29.04 -28.00 21.93
CA GLN A 508 29.42 -27.43 23.20
C GLN A 508 28.40 -27.75 24.30
N LEU A 509 28.92 -27.98 25.51
CA LEU A 509 28.13 -27.98 26.76
C LEU A 509 28.57 -26.79 27.62
N HIS A 510 27.62 -26.05 28.17
CA HIS A 510 27.90 -24.87 28.99
C HIS A 510 27.05 -24.90 30.25
N ALA A 511 27.75 -24.99 31.40
CA ALA A 511 27.10 -24.92 32.71
C ALA A 511 26.80 -23.47 33.11
N ASP A 512 25.59 -23.18 33.49
CA ASP A 512 25.12 -21.84 33.82
C ASP A 512 24.12 -21.87 35.00
N ASN A 513 24.56 -21.37 36.18
CA ASN A 513 23.72 -21.19 37.38
C ASN A 513 22.81 -22.39 37.70
N GLY A 514 23.35 -23.60 37.63
CA GLY A 514 22.65 -24.85 37.93
C GLY A 514 21.83 -25.43 36.79
N ALA A 515 21.81 -24.79 35.64
CA ALA A 515 21.24 -25.29 34.37
C ALA A 515 22.37 -25.70 33.42
N MET A 516 22.06 -26.53 32.45
CA MET A 516 23.05 -26.99 31.44
C MET A 516 22.53 -26.65 30.03
N TRP A 517 23.27 -25.83 29.34
CA TRP A 517 23.04 -25.59 27.91
C TRP A 517 23.75 -26.66 27.08
N ALA A 518 23.01 -27.22 26.12
CA ALA A 518 23.55 -28.14 25.12
C ALA A 518 23.38 -27.52 23.75
N THR A 519 24.47 -27.38 23.01
CA THR A 519 24.42 -26.83 21.63
C THR A 519 24.94 -27.88 20.66
N GLY A 520 24.47 -27.84 19.44
CA GLY A 520 24.88 -28.82 18.43
C GLY A 520 24.48 -28.41 17.01
N GLU A 521 24.61 -29.35 16.09
CA GLU A 521 24.34 -29.15 14.65
C GLU A 521 22.92 -28.62 14.35
N ASN A 522 21.94 -29.12 15.12
CA ASN A 522 20.51 -28.86 14.81
C ASN A 522 19.87 -27.84 15.75
N GLY A 523 20.58 -27.29 16.71
CA GLY A 523 20.02 -26.29 17.59
C GLY A 523 20.66 -26.18 18.97
N VAL A 524 19.92 -25.48 19.84
CA VAL A 524 20.31 -25.20 21.23
C VAL A 524 19.19 -25.66 22.15
N ALA A 525 19.54 -26.28 23.27
CA ALA A 525 18.59 -26.70 24.30
C ALA A 525 19.12 -26.47 25.71
N LEU A 526 18.21 -26.13 26.62
CA LEU A 526 18.49 -25.96 28.05
C LEU A 526 17.96 -27.17 28.82
N TYR A 527 18.84 -27.83 29.58
CA TYR A 527 18.44 -28.85 30.54
C TYR A 527 18.00 -28.20 31.84
N ARG A 528 16.78 -28.42 32.20
CA ARG A 528 16.15 -27.92 33.43
C ARG A 528 15.05 -28.89 33.85
N ASP A 529 14.88 -29.10 35.13
CA ASP A 529 13.83 -29.97 35.73
C ASP A 529 13.75 -31.37 35.07
N GLY A 530 14.90 -31.95 34.78
CA GLY A 530 15.02 -33.32 34.26
C GLY A 530 14.77 -33.46 32.73
N ARG A 531 14.54 -32.36 31.98
CA ARG A 531 14.28 -32.37 30.55
C ARG A 531 15.04 -31.28 29.80
N PHE A 532 15.21 -31.48 28.49
CA PHE A 532 15.73 -30.46 27.58
C PHE A 532 14.59 -29.67 26.96
N HIS A 533 14.73 -28.36 26.99
CA HIS A 533 13.86 -27.39 26.37
C HIS A 533 14.59 -26.75 25.17
N ALA A 534 14.06 -26.95 23.97
CA ALA A 534 14.67 -26.40 22.77
C ALA A 534 14.45 -24.88 22.69
N LEU A 535 15.51 -24.11 22.47
CA LEU A 535 15.44 -22.69 22.21
C LEU A 535 15.06 -22.46 20.73
N ARG A 536 14.03 -21.66 20.49
CA ARG A 536 13.58 -21.32 19.13
C ARG A 536 13.34 -19.83 19.00
N GLY A 537 13.74 -19.27 17.87
CA GLY A 537 13.49 -17.87 17.53
C GLY A 537 12.02 -17.59 17.17
N ALA A 538 11.67 -16.31 17.08
CA ALA A 538 10.30 -15.83 16.88
C ALA A 538 9.61 -16.35 15.61
N GLN A 539 10.36 -16.71 14.57
CA GLN A 539 9.84 -17.31 13.33
C GLN A 539 10.05 -18.85 13.28
N GLY A 540 10.37 -19.46 14.42
CA GLY A 540 10.62 -20.89 14.54
C GLY A 540 12.05 -21.30 14.17
N GLU A 541 13.01 -20.36 14.07
CA GLU A 541 14.39 -20.64 13.78
C GLU A 541 14.99 -21.58 14.84
N ALA A 542 15.65 -22.62 14.36
CA ALA A 542 16.54 -23.42 15.18
C ALA A 542 17.95 -22.84 15.05
N PHE A 543 18.56 -22.38 16.11
CA PHE A 543 19.93 -21.87 16.12
C PHE A 543 20.91 -23.01 15.79
N ARG A 544 21.20 -23.23 14.51
CA ARG A 544 21.94 -24.39 14.01
C ARG A 544 23.44 -24.18 14.11
N GLY A 545 24.15 -25.28 14.32
CA GLY A 545 25.61 -25.29 14.31
C GLY A 545 26.22 -24.36 15.36
N VAL A 546 25.59 -24.21 16.50
CA VAL A 546 26.12 -23.37 17.57
C VAL A 546 27.29 -24.08 18.23
N SER A 547 28.46 -23.57 17.96
CA SER A 547 29.76 -24.08 18.49
C SER A 547 30.36 -23.12 19.52
N GLY A 548 29.68 -22.02 19.81
CA GLY A 548 30.08 -21.08 20.85
C GLY A 548 28.86 -20.56 21.61
N ILE A 549 28.89 -20.64 22.93
CA ILE A 549 27.88 -20.13 23.84
C ILE A 549 28.53 -19.46 25.05
N VAL A 550 28.11 -18.24 25.34
CA VAL A 550 28.58 -17.44 26.48
C VAL A 550 27.40 -16.69 27.07
N ARG A 551 27.30 -16.73 28.41
CA ARG A 551 26.40 -15.84 29.14
C ARG A 551 27.22 -14.75 29.85
N LEU A 552 26.87 -13.50 29.57
CA LEU A 552 27.51 -12.34 30.18
C LEU A 552 26.99 -12.09 31.59
N PRO A 553 27.78 -11.42 32.46
CA PRO A 553 27.34 -11.09 33.82
C PRO A 553 26.04 -10.28 33.88
N GLY A 554 25.73 -9.49 32.82
CA GLY A 554 24.48 -8.76 32.67
C GLY A 554 23.25 -9.62 32.40
N GLY A 555 23.44 -10.92 32.13
CA GLY A 555 22.38 -11.87 31.84
C GLY A 555 22.16 -12.15 30.36
N ASP A 556 22.75 -11.38 29.44
CA ASP A 556 22.68 -11.60 28.01
C ASP A 556 23.32 -12.93 27.60
N LEU A 557 22.66 -13.67 26.73
CA LEU A 557 23.15 -14.91 26.17
C LEU A 557 23.62 -14.68 24.73
N TRP A 558 24.86 -15.04 24.45
CA TRP A 558 25.44 -14.94 23.13
C TRP A 558 25.69 -16.33 22.56
N LEU A 559 25.21 -16.55 21.34
CA LEU A 559 25.38 -17.79 20.60
C LEU A 559 26.13 -17.49 19.29
N HIS A 560 27.11 -18.34 18.96
CA HIS A 560 27.79 -18.28 17.67
C HIS A 560 27.47 -19.54 16.89
N GLY A 561 26.60 -19.39 15.90
CA GLY A 561 26.09 -20.46 15.06
C GLY A 561 26.71 -20.47 13.67
N ALA A 562 26.29 -21.44 12.86
CA ALA A 562 26.88 -21.71 11.55
C ALA A 562 26.81 -20.49 10.63
N ASP A 563 25.76 -19.69 10.70
CA ASP A 563 25.46 -18.60 9.74
C ASP A 563 25.42 -17.20 10.37
N ALA A 564 25.46 -17.11 11.71
CA ALA A 564 25.41 -15.82 12.40
C ALA A 564 25.77 -15.92 13.88
N ILE A 565 25.96 -14.77 14.49
CA ILE A 565 26.01 -14.57 15.94
C ILE A 565 24.60 -14.11 16.36
N TYR A 566 24.10 -14.70 17.45
CA TYR A 566 22.77 -14.45 17.97
C TYR A 566 22.84 -13.94 19.41
N PRO A 567 22.84 -12.64 19.65
CA PRO A 567 22.64 -12.09 20.97
C PRO A 567 21.17 -12.16 21.38
N LEU A 568 20.92 -12.67 22.56
CA LEU A 568 19.63 -12.64 23.25
C LEU A 568 19.82 -11.75 24.49
N ASP A 569 19.04 -10.71 24.58
CA ASP A 569 19.09 -9.82 25.73
C ASP A 569 18.58 -10.53 27.00
N ALA A 570 19.00 -10.04 28.17
CA ALA A 570 18.66 -10.64 29.44
C ALA A 570 17.16 -10.69 29.72
N ALA A 571 16.37 -9.71 29.20
CA ALA A 571 14.93 -9.66 29.39
C ALA A 571 14.24 -10.72 28.52
N ALA A 572 14.57 -10.80 27.23
CA ALA A 572 14.03 -11.83 26.33
C ALA A 572 14.36 -13.25 26.82
N LEU A 573 15.60 -13.47 27.31
CA LEU A 573 15.98 -14.73 27.89
C LEU A 573 15.20 -15.02 29.18
N ALA A 574 15.03 -14.05 30.08
CA ALA A 574 14.25 -14.23 31.31
C ALA A 574 12.78 -14.54 31.03
N ASP A 575 12.20 -13.94 30.01
CA ASP A 575 10.83 -14.21 29.55
C ASP A 575 10.70 -15.65 29.05
N TRP A 576 11.64 -16.09 28.21
CA TRP A 576 11.68 -17.47 27.74
C TRP A 576 11.92 -18.47 28.90
N LEU A 577 12.78 -18.15 29.88
CA LEU A 577 13.00 -19.01 31.04
C LEU A 577 11.78 -19.17 31.96
N ARG A 578 10.80 -18.24 31.90
CA ARG A 578 9.52 -18.39 32.59
C ARG A 578 8.56 -19.31 31.85
N ASP A 579 8.60 -19.32 30.52
CA ASP A 579 7.85 -20.24 29.66
C ASP A 579 8.72 -20.73 28.49
N THR A 580 9.39 -21.91 28.75
CA THR A 580 10.29 -22.51 27.78
C THR A 580 9.60 -23.12 26.55
N SER A 581 8.27 -23.05 26.45
CA SER A 581 7.49 -23.42 25.26
C SER A 581 7.33 -22.25 24.30
N SER A 582 7.60 -21.02 24.74
CA SER A 582 7.52 -19.81 23.94
C SER A 582 8.72 -19.70 22.98
N VAL A 583 8.64 -18.70 22.09
CA VAL A 583 9.75 -18.31 21.19
C VAL A 583 10.51 -17.14 21.80
N VAL A 584 11.78 -16.95 21.39
CA VAL A 584 12.64 -15.89 21.90
C VAL A 584 12.92 -14.85 20.82
N GLU A 585 12.87 -13.58 21.19
CA GLU A 585 13.37 -12.49 20.37
C GLU A 585 14.88 -12.45 20.43
N PHE A 586 15.53 -12.22 19.30
CA PHE A 586 16.97 -12.17 19.19
C PHE A 586 17.43 -11.20 18.11
N GLU A 587 18.64 -10.69 18.24
CA GLU A 587 19.34 -10.02 17.15
C GLU A 587 20.16 -11.02 16.34
N ARG A 588 20.55 -10.60 15.13
CA ARG A 588 21.39 -11.41 14.24
C ARG A 588 22.53 -10.56 13.71
N PHE A 589 23.77 -10.99 13.93
CA PHE A 589 24.96 -10.43 13.35
C PHE A 589 25.56 -11.43 12.36
N ASP A 590 25.66 -11.03 11.10
CA ASP A 590 26.15 -11.88 10.01
C ASP A 590 27.19 -11.14 9.14
N ALA A 591 27.34 -11.56 7.90
CA ALA A 591 28.28 -10.97 6.95
C ALA A 591 28.02 -9.46 6.74
N LEU A 592 26.76 -9.02 6.85
CA LEU A 592 26.44 -7.58 6.78
C LEU A 592 27.02 -6.80 7.97
N ASP A 593 27.26 -7.43 9.11
CA ASP A 593 27.88 -6.80 10.28
C ASP A 593 29.41 -6.94 10.31
N GLY A 594 29.99 -7.58 9.29
CA GLY A 594 31.42 -7.81 9.15
C GLY A 594 31.90 -9.18 9.62
N LEU A 595 30.96 -10.13 9.89
CA LEU A 595 31.34 -11.51 10.16
C LEU A 595 31.81 -12.18 8.86
N GLN A 596 33.11 -12.52 8.80
CA GLN A 596 33.68 -13.20 7.64
C GLN A 596 33.77 -14.69 7.90
N GLY A 597 33.11 -15.50 7.08
CA GLY A 597 33.05 -16.94 7.25
C GLY A 597 31.93 -17.37 8.20
N HIS A 598 31.95 -18.62 8.60
CA HIS A 598 30.99 -19.27 9.51
C HIS A 598 31.68 -19.78 10.76
N ALA A 599 30.92 -19.99 11.82
CA ALA A 599 31.43 -20.49 13.07
C ALA A 599 32.23 -21.80 12.84
N ALA A 600 33.38 -21.94 13.48
CA ALA A 600 34.14 -23.18 13.46
C ALA A 600 33.26 -24.33 13.96
N GLN A 601 33.03 -25.34 13.12
CA GLN A 601 32.28 -26.56 13.46
C GLN A 601 33.19 -27.72 13.82
N LEU A 602 34.48 -27.58 13.50
CA LEU A 602 35.54 -28.49 13.81
C LEU A 602 36.37 -27.96 14.96
N ARG A 603 37.15 -28.85 15.59
CA ARG A 603 38.11 -28.46 16.61
C ARG A 603 39.21 -27.56 16.01
N PRO A 604 39.76 -26.62 16.79
CA PRO A 604 39.50 -26.37 18.21
C PRO A 604 38.23 -25.59 18.49
N LEU A 605 37.55 -25.92 19.57
CA LEU A 605 36.33 -25.24 20.07
C LEU A 605 36.57 -24.82 21.54
N PRO A 606 35.81 -23.81 22.03
CA PRO A 606 34.65 -23.16 21.49
C PRO A 606 34.95 -22.07 20.48
N SER A 607 33.99 -21.73 19.63
CA SER A 607 34.08 -20.64 18.65
C SER A 607 33.75 -19.25 19.20
N LEU A 608 33.35 -19.15 20.47
CA LEU A 608 33.03 -17.91 21.17
C LEU A 608 33.57 -17.94 22.58
N ILE A 609 34.30 -16.92 22.96
CA ILE A 609 34.74 -16.69 24.35
C ILE A 609 34.52 -15.25 24.77
N ALA A 610 34.37 -15.03 26.07
CA ALA A 610 34.40 -13.69 26.66
C ALA A 610 35.76 -13.46 27.28
N ALA A 611 36.40 -12.35 26.92
CA ALA A 611 37.63 -11.90 27.57
C ALA A 611 37.31 -11.19 28.90
N PRO A 612 38.28 -11.13 29.84
CA PRO A 612 38.06 -10.47 31.13
C PRO A 612 37.71 -8.99 31.07
N ASP A 613 38.04 -8.31 29.98
CA ASP A 613 37.66 -6.90 29.69
C ASP A 613 36.21 -6.75 29.19
N GLY A 614 35.45 -7.86 29.08
CA GLY A 614 34.09 -7.90 28.63
C GLY A 614 33.92 -7.99 27.10
N GLN A 615 35.01 -8.00 26.33
CA GLN A 615 34.92 -8.19 24.89
C GLN A 615 34.61 -9.64 24.53
N LEU A 616 33.81 -9.81 23.50
CA LEU A 616 33.51 -11.11 22.89
C LEU A 616 34.43 -11.37 21.70
N TRP A 617 34.98 -12.56 21.64
CA TRP A 617 35.84 -13.02 20.57
C TRP A 617 35.18 -14.20 19.86
N PHE A 618 35.14 -14.14 18.54
CA PHE A 618 34.45 -15.09 17.68
C PHE A 618 35.46 -15.70 16.69
N SER A 619 35.59 -17.00 16.69
CA SER A 619 36.40 -17.75 15.75
C SER A 619 35.54 -18.26 14.60
N THR A 620 35.86 -17.86 13.37
CA THR A 620 35.30 -18.44 12.14
C THR A 620 36.36 -19.35 11.48
N ALA A 621 35.95 -20.12 10.47
CA ALA A 621 36.88 -20.92 9.68
C ALA A 621 37.99 -20.08 9.00
N ALA A 622 37.76 -18.77 8.79
CA ALA A 622 38.61 -17.88 8.03
C ALA A 622 39.33 -16.83 8.89
N THR A 623 38.75 -16.39 10.01
CA THR A 623 39.25 -15.23 10.76
C THR A 623 38.75 -15.20 12.20
N ILE A 624 39.25 -14.24 12.95
CA ILE A 624 38.79 -13.89 14.29
C ILE A 624 38.07 -12.56 14.23
N ALA A 625 36.87 -12.52 14.76
CA ALA A 625 36.11 -11.29 14.95
C ALA A 625 35.99 -10.94 16.44
N MET A 626 35.89 -9.66 16.73
CA MET A 626 35.77 -9.11 18.08
C MET A 626 34.58 -8.14 18.14
N LEU A 627 33.92 -8.12 19.30
CA LEU A 627 32.84 -7.20 19.59
C LEU A 627 32.89 -6.73 21.05
N ASP A 628 32.72 -5.45 21.27
CA ASP A 628 32.44 -4.89 22.59
C ASP A 628 30.90 -4.76 22.74
N PRO A 629 30.23 -5.61 23.55
CA PRO A 629 28.78 -5.56 23.71
C PRO A 629 28.25 -4.22 24.23
N ALA A 630 29.05 -3.50 25.02
CA ALA A 630 28.70 -2.20 25.58
C ALA A 630 28.81 -1.06 24.58
N ARG A 631 29.48 -1.29 23.43
CA ARG A 631 29.81 -0.26 22.45
C ARG A 631 29.39 -0.62 21.02
N ILE A 632 28.30 -1.39 20.88
CA ILE A 632 27.75 -1.72 19.56
C ILE A 632 27.29 -0.46 18.86
N ARG A 633 27.80 -0.23 17.65
CA ARG A 633 27.33 0.87 16.80
C ARG A 633 25.91 0.62 16.36
N ARG A 634 25.00 1.54 16.71
CA ARG A 634 23.60 1.48 16.35
C ARG A 634 23.20 2.67 15.48
N ASN A 635 22.47 2.40 14.42
CA ASN A 635 21.86 3.44 13.60
C ASN A 635 20.59 3.95 14.28
N ARG A 636 20.67 5.10 14.92
CA ARG A 636 19.53 5.73 15.62
C ARG A 636 18.64 6.56 14.71
N LEU A 637 18.96 6.64 13.42
CA LEU A 637 18.22 7.46 12.46
C LEU A 637 17.05 6.66 11.89
N PRO A 638 15.80 7.10 12.09
CA PRO A 638 14.69 6.49 11.39
C PRO A 638 14.81 6.77 9.89
N PRO A 639 14.66 5.77 9.01
CA PRO A 639 14.82 5.95 7.58
C PRO A 639 13.70 6.84 7.04
N PRO A 640 14.00 7.90 6.26
CA PRO A 640 12.98 8.63 5.53
C PRO A 640 12.26 7.70 4.56
N VAL A 641 10.94 7.84 4.47
CA VAL A 641 10.09 7.03 3.60
C VAL A 641 9.51 7.92 2.51
N GLN A 642 9.54 7.45 1.27
CA GLN A 642 8.99 8.20 0.15
C GLN A 642 8.19 7.30 -0.79
N ILE A 643 7.08 7.84 -1.29
CA ILE A 643 6.33 7.27 -2.41
C ILE A 643 6.85 8.00 -3.65
N HIS A 644 7.44 7.26 -4.60
CA HIS A 644 8.13 7.87 -5.73
C HIS A 644 7.48 7.60 -7.08
N ALA A 645 6.54 6.65 -7.14
CA ALA A 645 5.83 6.31 -8.37
C ALA A 645 4.40 5.85 -8.08
N LEU A 646 3.47 6.22 -8.95
CA LEU A 646 2.15 5.64 -9.03
C LEU A 646 1.82 5.39 -10.50
N LEU A 647 1.48 4.15 -10.79
CA LEU A 647 0.93 3.75 -12.09
C LEU A 647 -0.52 3.31 -11.87
N ALA A 648 -1.42 3.82 -12.69
CA ALA A 648 -2.80 3.34 -12.75
C ALA A 648 -3.05 2.74 -14.14
N ASP A 649 -3.44 1.47 -14.19
CA ASP A 649 -3.62 0.69 -15.43
C ASP A 649 -2.44 0.84 -16.41
N GLY A 650 -1.19 0.85 -15.88
CA GLY A 650 0.04 0.97 -16.66
C GLY A 650 0.46 2.41 -17.04
N VAL A 651 -0.37 3.41 -16.75
CA VAL A 651 -0.05 4.82 -17.00
C VAL A 651 0.56 5.44 -15.73
N ARG A 652 1.72 6.08 -15.88
CA ARG A 652 2.39 6.78 -14.77
C ARG A 652 1.78 8.16 -14.52
N PHE A 653 1.49 8.45 -13.25
CA PHE A 653 0.95 9.74 -12.80
C PHE A 653 2.00 10.54 -12.03
N SER A 654 1.98 11.85 -12.22
CA SER A 654 2.79 12.76 -11.41
C SER A 654 2.23 12.82 -9.99
N LEU A 655 3.10 12.60 -9.01
CA LEU A 655 2.71 12.66 -7.61
C LEU A 655 2.56 14.12 -7.15
N PRO A 656 1.60 14.43 -6.27
CA PRO A 656 1.49 15.75 -5.67
C PRO A 656 2.74 16.05 -4.83
N ALA A 657 3.05 17.33 -4.65
CA ALA A 657 4.13 17.74 -3.76
C ALA A 657 3.87 17.24 -2.34
N VAL A 658 4.94 16.85 -1.64
CA VAL A 658 4.84 16.39 -0.25
C VAL A 658 4.22 17.49 0.60
N GLY A 659 3.08 17.20 1.24
CA GLY A 659 2.37 18.16 2.09
C GLY A 659 1.25 18.96 1.41
N ASP A 660 0.97 18.78 0.14
CA ASP A 660 -0.11 19.50 -0.58
C ASP A 660 -1.52 19.09 -0.10
N GLY A 661 -1.66 17.96 0.61
CA GLY A 661 -2.93 17.51 1.19
C GLY A 661 -4.04 17.22 0.19
N ARG A 662 -3.78 17.39 -1.12
CA ARG A 662 -4.76 17.16 -2.18
C ARG A 662 -4.72 15.71 -2.64
N PRO A 663 -5.87 15.04 -2.72
CA PRO A 663 -5.88 13.68 -3.24
C PRO A 663 -5.50 13.65 -4.73
N LEU A 664 -4.66 12.69 -5.09
CA LEU A 664 -4.35 12.40 -6.49
C LEU A 664 -5.60 11.83 -7.17
N ARG A 665 -6.13 12.56 -8.13
CA ARG A 665 -7.32 12.15 -8.87
C ARG A 665 -6.93 11.26 -10.04
N LEU A 666 -7.39 10.02 -10.01
CA LEU A 666 -7.20 9.07 -11.09
C LEU A 666 -8.41 9.09 -12.05
N PRO A 667 -8.21 8.71 -13.31
CA PRO A 667 -9.28 8.60 -14.30
C PRO A 667 -10.40 7.68 -13.84
N GLN A 668 -11.59 7.91 -14.39
CA GLN A 668 -12.74 7.03 -14.17
C GLN A 668 -12.44 5.63 -14.69
N GLY A 669 -12.75 4.62 -13.87
CA GLY A 669 -12.57 3.23 -14.27
C GLY A 669 -11.17 2.65 -14.04
N SER A 670 -10.24 3.40 -13.44
CA SER A 670 -8.95 2.87 -13.00
C SER A 670 -9.17 1.73 -12.01
N ARG A 671 -8.58 0.56 -12.29
CA ARG A 671 -8.78 -0.66 -11.48
C ARG A 671 -7.50 -1.19 -10.86
N ASN A 672 -6.37 -1.01 -11.53
CA ASN A 672 -5.10 -1.58 -11.11
C ASN A 672 -4.16 -0.46 -10.73
N LEU A 673 -3.64 -0.51 -9.52
CA LEU A 673 -2.65 0.43 -9.02
C LEU A 673 -1.35 -0.30 -8.73
N GLN A 674 -0.25 0.30 -9.18
CA GLN A 674 1.10 -0.05 -8.77
C GLN A 674 1.70 1.18 -8.11
N ILE A 675 2.06 1.05 -6.84
CA ILE A 675 2.59 2.15 -6.04
C ILE A 675 4.01 1.81 -5.65
N GLY A 676 4.98 2.57 -6.18
CA GLY A 676 6.39 2.45 -5.85
C GLY A 676 6.74 3.32 -4.65
N PHE A 677 7.41 2.73 -3.67
CA PHE A 677 7.86 3.41 -2.45
C PHE A 677 9.26 2.96 -2.08
N THR A 678 9.97 3.80 -1.34
CA THR A 678 11.31 3.47 -0.86
C THR A 678 11.53 3.98 0.56
N ALA A 679 12.48 3.34 1.24
CA ALA A 679 13.02 3.83 2.51
C ALA A 679 14.49 4.14 2.32
N LEU A 680 14.85 5.36 2.65
CA LEU A 680 16.16 5.93 2.38
C LEU A 680 17.10 5.62 3.56
N SER A 681 17.52 4.36 3.68
CA SER A 681 18.61 3.90 4.52
C SER A 681 19.74 3.39 3.65
N LEU A 682 20.89 4.01 3.79
CA LEU A 682 22.06 3.78 2.95
C LEU A 682 23.04 2.81 3.60
N SER A 683 22.87 2.51 4.90
CA SER A 683 23.78 1.64 5.64
C SER A 683 23.55 0.16 5.32
N MET A 684 22.36 -0.34 5.64
CA MET A 684 21.98 -1.74 5.39
C MET A 684 20.58 -1.80 4.76
N PRO A 685 20.44 -1.41 3.49
CA PRO A 685 19.14 -1.40 2.80
C PRO A 685 18.52 -2.80 2.70
N GLU A 686 19.32 -3.85 2.82
CA GLU A 686 18.88 -5.26 2.82
C GLU A 686 18.10 -5.63 4.08
N ARG A 687 18.35 -4.94 5.21
CA ARG A 687 17.68 -5.16 6.49
C ARG A 687 16.57 -4.16 6.79
N VAL A 688 16.27 -3.25 5.87
CA VAL A 688 15.18 -2.31 6.03
C VAL A 688 13.86 -3.07 6.04
N ARG A 689 13.08 -2.87 7.08
CA ARG A 689 11.72 -3.44 7.19
C ARG A 689 10.72 -2.40 6.72
N LEU A 690 9.82 -2.82 5.84
CA LEU A 690 8.77 -1.97 5.28
C LEU A 690 7.40 -2.51 5.71
N ARG A 691 6.46 -1.61 5.96
CA ARG A 691 5.04 -1.94 6.15
C ARG A 691 4.21 -0.94 5.37
N TYR A 692 3.22 -1.43 4.65
CA TYR A 692 2.29 -0.57 3.94
C TYR A 692 0.85 -1.03 4.15
N ARG A 693 -0.08 -0.12 3.90
CA ARG A 693 -1.52 -0.44 3.82
C ARG A 693 -2.25 0.54 2.91
N LEU A 694 -3.28 0.06 2.25
CA LEU A 694 -4.27 0.87 1.55
C LEU A 694 -5.56 0.86 2.36
N THR A 695 -5.87 1.97 3.00
CA THR A 695 -7.08 2.10 3.83
C THR A 695 -8.33 1.90 2.97
N GLY A 696 -9.23 1.03 3.44
CA GLY A 696 -10.44 0.63 2.71
C GLY A 696 -10.28 -0.64 1.86
N VAL A 697 -9.06 -1.20 1.78
CA VAL A 697 -8.76 -2.45 1.07
C VAL A 697 -8.08 -3.45 1.99
N ASP A 698 -6.97 -3.04 2.63
CA ASP A 698 -6.21 -3.90 3.51
C ASP A 698 -6.84 -3.97 4.90
N ALA A 699 -6.97 -5.17 5.46
CA ALA A 699 -7.45 -5.38 6.83
C ALA A 699 -6.42 -4.93 7.89
N GLY A 700 -5.13 -4.83 7.52
CA GLY A 700 -4.04 -4.44 8.41
C GLY A 700 -2.78 -4.08 7.62
N TRP A 701 -1.67 -3.87 8.33
CA TRP A 701 -0.38 -3.60 7.73
C TRP A 701 0.14 -4.83 6.99
N GLN A 702 0.60 -4.62 5.75
CA GLN A 702 1.24 -5.62 4.91
C GLN A 702 2.76 -5.46 4.99
N GLU A 703 3.51 -6.56 5.13
CA GLU A 703 4.97 -6.55 5.06
C GLU A 703 5.42 -7.11 3.69
N PRO A 704 5.99 -6.28 2.81
CA PRO A 704 6.47 -6.75 1.51
C PRO A 704 7.76 -7.55 1.71
N VAL A 705 7.80 -8.76 1.19
CA VAL A 705 9.04 -9.56 1.19
C VAL A 705 9.86 -9.18 -0.04
N GLY A 706 10.97 -8.44 0.18
CA GLY A 706 11.95 -8.11 -0.87
C GLY A 706 11.44 -7.19 -1.99
N ARG A 707 10.27 -6.55 -1.84
CA ARG A 707 9.68 -5.66 -2.84
C ARG A 707 9.54 -4.24 -2.28
N ARG A 708 9.68 -3.24 -3.16
CA ARG A 708 9.42 -1.82 -2.86
C ARG A 708 8.24 -1.28 -3.66
N GLU A 709 7.30 -2.15 -3.98
CA GLU A 709 6.09 -1.86 -4.74
C GLU A 709 4.89 -2.58 -4.15
N ALA A 710 3.76 -1.91 -4.12
CA ALA A 710 2.47 -2.47 -3.76
C ALA A 710 1.58 -2.55 -5.01
N TYR A 711 0.90 -3.67 -5.16
CA TYR A 711 0.00 -3.92 -6.28
C TYR A 711 -1.41 -4.12 -5.75
N TYR A 712 -2.33 -3.35 -6.29
CA TYR A 712 -3.76 -3.48 -6.00
C TYR A 712 -4.52 -3.67 -7.30
N THR A 713 -5.40 -4.64 -7.35
CA THR A 713 -6.20 -4.95 -8.52
C THR A 713 -7.68 -4.85 -8.20
N ASN A 714 -8.48 -4.56 -9.23
CA ASN A 714 -9.93 -4.50 -9.13
C ASN A 714 -10.47 -3.49 -8.10
N LEU A 715 -9.81 -2.32 -7.97
CA LEU A 715 -10.28 -1.24 -7.12
C LEU A 715 -11.57 -0.64 -7.66
N GLY A 716 -12.48 -0.33 -6.76
CA GLY A 716 -13.70 0.39 -7.09
C GLY A 716 -13.52 1.92 -7.07
N PRO A 717 -14.55 2.69 -7.47
CA PRO A 717 -14.54 4.13 -7.24
C PRO A 717 -14.59 4.43 -5.74
N GLY A 718 -13.77 5.39 -5.31
CA GLY A 718 -13.67 5.74 -3.89
C GLY A 718 -12.47 6.61 -3.58
N SER A 719 -12.33 6.93 -2.30
CA SER A 719 -11.16 7.60 -1.75
C SER A 719 -10.36 6.59 -0.95
N TYR A 720 -9.07 6.50 -1.24
CA TYR A 720 -8.13 5.59 -0.63
C TYR A 720 -6.97 6.37 -0.05
N ARG A 721 -6.40 5.87 1.04
CA ARG A 721 -5.17 6.41 1.62
C ARG A 721 -4.15 5.29 1.67
N PHE A 722 -3.09 5.44 0.88
CA PHE A 722 -1.93 4.57 0.93
C PHE A 722 -0.95 5.11 1.96
N GLU A 723 -0.52 4.27 2.88
CA GLU A 723 0.43 4.61 3.93
C GLU A 723 1.57 3.60 3.93
N VAL A 724 2.79 4.09 4.13
CA VAL A 724 3.99 3.25 4.22
C VAL A 724 4.90 3.71 5.35
N LEU A 725 5.39 2.76 6.13
CA LEU A 725 6.33 2.95 7.23
C LEU A 725 7.58 2.12 6.97
N ALA A 726 8.69 2.54 7.52
CA ALA A 726 9.92 1.78 7.46
C ALA A 726 10.67 1.80 8.79
N ALA A 727 11.43 0.74 9.03
CA ALA A 727 12.44 0.67 10.09
C ALA A 727 13.82 0.41 9.49
N ASN A 728 14.86 0.96 10.10
CA ASN A 728 16.22 0.66 9.76
C ASN A 728 16.66 -0.73 10.29
N GLU A 729 17.92 -1.09 10.08
CA GLU A 729 18.55 -2.34 10.52
C GLU A 729 18.56 -2.57 12.03
N ASP A 730 18.40 -1.50 12.82
CA ASP A 730 18.31 -1.54 14.29
C ASP A 730 16.88 -1.48 14.81
N GLY A 731 15.88 -1.60 13.93
CA GLY A 731 14.46 -1.59 14.30
C GLY A 731 13.90 -0.21 14.64
N VAL A 732 14.60 0.88 14.31
CA VAL A 732 14.14 2.24 14.55
C VAL A 732 13.11 2.63 13.50
N TRP A 733 11.83 2.66 13.88
CA TRP A 733 10.72 2.96 12.98
C TRP A 733 10.57 4.45 12.72
N ASN A 734 10.40 4.81 11.45
CA ASN A 734 9.87 6.11 11.06
C ASN A 734 8.35 6.09 11.23
N ARG A 735 7.87 6.69 12.34
CA ARG A 735 6.44 6.72 12.68
C ARG A 735 5.63 7.72 11.85
N GLN A 736 6.28 8.70 11.21
CA GLN A 736 5.61 9.64 10.31
C GLN A 736 5.30 8.98 8.97
N GLY A 737 6.22 8.14 8.47
CA GLY A 737 6.07 7.43 7.21
C GLY A 737 5.86 8.34 6.01
N ALA A 738 5.25 7.78 4.96
CA ALA A 738 4.74 8.52 3.81
C ALA A 738 3.29 8.12 3.55
N ALA A 739 2.47 9.07 3.11
CA ALA A 739 1.07 8.83 2.79
C ALA A 739 0.71 9.48 1.46
N LEU A 740 -0.18 8.83 0.71
CA LEU A 740 -0.72 9.32 -0.55
C LEU A 740 -2.24 9.10 -0.57
N ASP A 741 -2.97 10.20 -0.65
CA ASP A 741 -4.41 10.17 -0.81
C ASP A 741 -4.75 10.03 -2.31
N ILE A 742 -5.59 9.04 -2.64
CA ILE A 742 -5.95 8.67 -4.01
C ILE A 742 -7.46 8.71 -4.14
N ALA A 743 -7.98 9.36 -5.16
CA ALA A 743 -9.40 9.41 -5.46
C ALA A 743 -9.68 8.84 -6.86
N ILE A 744 -10.47 7.77 -6.93
CA ILE A 744 -10.94 7.17 -8.19
C ILE A 744 -12.38 7.62 -8.40
N ALA A 745 -12.62 8.39 -9.46
CA ALA A 745 -13.95 8.84 -9.80
C ALA A 745 -14.83 7.69 -10.31
N PRO A 746 -16.11 7.63 -9.92
CA PRO A 746 -17.01 6.62 -10.44
C PRO A 746 -17.26 6.82 -11.94
N THR A 747 -17.30 5.73 -12.71
CA THR A 747 -17.80 5.75 -14.08
C THR A 747 -19.30 6.04 -14.07
N PHE A 748 -19.85 6.56 -15.19
CA PHE A 748 -21.28 6.88 -15.30
C PHE A 748 -22.18 5.74 -14.82
N VAL A 749 -21.84 4.49 -15.20
CA VAL A 749 -22.60 3.28 -14.79
C VAL A 749 -22.51 2.96 -13.28
N GLN A 750 -21.51 3.47 -12.59
CA GLN A 750 -21.32 3.25 -11.14
C GLN A 750 -21.95 4.38 -10.29
N THR A 751 -22.38 5.47 -10.95
CA THR A 751 -22.97 6.61 -10.25
C THR A 751 -24.34 6.25 -9.64
N PRO A 752 -24.74 6.85 -8.50
CA PRO A 752 -26.07 6.69 -7.95
C PRO A 752 -27.17 7.08 -8.95
N TRP A 753 -26.89 8.08 -9.78
CA TRP A 753 -27.83 8.55 -10.81
C TRP A 753 -28.08 7.48 -11.89
N PHE A 754 -27.08 6.76 -12.33
CA PHE A 754 -27.28 5.66 -13.27
C PHE A 754 -28.09 4.51 -12.64
N LYS A 755 -27.85 4.19 -11.37
CA LYS A 755 -28.64 3.20 -10.64
C LYS A 755 -30.10 3.64 -10.50
N LEU A 756 -30.34 4.94 -10.24
CA LEU A 756 -31.67 5.52 -10.23
C LEU A 756 -32.32 5.49 -11.61
N LEU A 757 -31.57 5.83 -12.66
CA LEU A 757 -32.05 5.72 -14.05
C LEU A 757 -32.40 4.28 -14.43
N LEU A 758 -31.58 3.34 -14.02
CA LEU A 758 -31.84 1.91 -14.26
C LEU A 758 -33.08 1.44 -13.50
N ALA A 759 -33.25 1.87 -12.25
CA ALA A 759 -34.45 1.60 -11.45
C ALA A 759 -35.69 2.25 -12.07
N ALA A 760 -35.59 3.51 -12.53
CA ALA A 760 -36.66 4.19 -13.21
C ALA A 760 -37.02 3.53 -14.55
N ALA A 761 -36.03 3.11 -15.33
CA ALA A 761 -36.25 2.37 -16.57
C ALA A 761 -36.92 1.00 -16.29
N GLY A 762 -36.49 0.31 -15.22
CA GLY A 762 -37.12 -0.90 -14.77
C GLY A 762 -38.58 -0.69 -14.33
N ALA A 763 -38.83 0.38 -13.58
CA ALA A 763 -40.17 0.74 -13.16
C ALA A 763 -41.07 1.10 -14.36
N LEU A 764 -40.52 1.87 -15.33
CA LEU A 764 -41.24 2.18 -16.58
C LEU A 764 -41.52 0.93 -17.41
N LEU A 765 -40.56 0.01 -17.48
CA LEU A 765 -40.77 -1.27 -18.16
C LEU A 765 -41.89 -2.10 -17.47
N LEU A 766 -41.81 -2.19 -16.14
CA LEU A 766 -42.86 -2.87 -15.36
C LEU A 766 -44.22 -2.20 -15.52
N TYR A 767 -44.26 -0.85 -15.52
CA TYR A 767 -45.47 -0.07 -15.80
C TYR A 767 -45.98 -0.31 -17.24
N GLY A 768 -45.08 -0.32 -18.21
CA GLY A 768 -45.41 -0.66 -19.61
C GLY A 768 -45.99 -2.08 -19.73
N LEU A 769 -45.38 -3.05 -19.09
CA LEU A 769 -45.89 -4.42 -19.03
C LEU A 769 -47.24 -4.50 -18.31
N TYR A 770 -47.41 -3.75 -17.23
CA TYR A 770 -48.67 -3.65 -16.51
C TYR A 770 -49.74 -3.07 -17.42
N VAL A 771 -49.46 -1.91 -18.10
CA VAL A 771 -50.39 -1.30 -19.04
C VAL A 771 -50.73 -2.24 -20.21
N LEU A 772 -49.72 -2.94 -20.76
CA LEU A 772 -49.97 -3.94 -21.81
C LEU A 772 -50.82 -5.12 -21.29
N ARG A 773 -50.60 -5.56 -20.08
CA ARG A 773 -51.39 -6.60 -19.42
C ARG A 773 -52.84 -6.12 -19.21
N ILE A 774 -53.03 -4.90 -18.71
CA ILE A 774 -54.35 -4.30 -18.58
C ILE A 774 -55.04 -4.18 -19.95
N ARG A 775 -54.37 -3.65 -20.99
CA ARG A 775 -54.91 -3.53 -22.34
C ARG A 775 -55.28 -4.92 -22.91
N ARG A 776 -54.50 -5.95 -22.64
CA ARG A 776 -54.85 -7.33 -23.05
C ARG A 776 -56.08 -7.86 -22.29
N LEU A 777 -56.15 -7.59 -20.99
CA LEU A 777 -57.27 -7.99 -20.17
C LEU A 777 -58.56 -7.25 -20.60
N THR A 778 -58.48 -5.94 -20.84
CA THR A 778 -59.66 -5.16 -21.31
C THR A 778 -60.09 -5.59 -22.68
N ARG A 779 -59.16 -5.84 -23.63
CA ARG A 779 -59.49 -6.35 -24.98
C ARG A 779 -60.18 -7.73 -24.87
N ASN A 780 -59.71 -8.61 -24.04
CA ASN A 780 -60.31 -9.92 -23.83
C ASN A 780 -61.69 -9.81 -23.16
N LEU A 781 -61.89 -8.82 -22.26
CA LEU A 781 -63.19 -8.55 -21.64
C LEU A 781 -64.18 -7.98 -22.66
N HIS A 782 -63.69 -7.01 -23.48
CA HIS A 782 -64.51 -6.43 -24.57
C HIS A 782 -64.91 -7.50 -25.59
N ALA A 783 -64.00 -8.37 -25.98
CA ALA A 783 -64.31 -9.46 -26.90
C ALA A 783 -65.40 -10.43 -26.33
N ARG A 784 -65.31 -10.78 -25.05
CA ARG A 784 -66.29 -11.62 -24.37
C ARG A 784 -67.66 -10.93 -24.17
N LEU A 785 -67.62 -9.60 -23.93
CA LEU A 785 -68.88 -8.82 -23.85
C LEU A 785 -69.56 -8.69 -25.20
N GLN A 786 -68.77 -8.46 -26.28
CA GLN A 786 -69.30 -8.41 -27.66
C GLN A 786 -69.90 -9.77 -28.08
N GLU A 787 -69.26 -10.84 -27.75
CA GLU A 787 -69.76 -12.21 -28.03
C GLU A 787 -71.08 -12.48 -27.31
N ARG A 788 -71.20 -12.08 -26.06
CA ARG A 788 -72.46 -12.23 -25.29
C ARG A 788 -73.58 -11.29 -25.79
N LEU A 789 -73.19 -10.09 -26.27
CA LEU A 789 -74.15 -9.13 -26.90
C LEU A 789 -74.66 -9.70 -28.25
N GLN A 790 -73.79 -10.24 -29.08
CA GLN A 790 -74.15 -10.87 -30.32
C GLN A 790 -75.04 -12.12 -30.11
N GLU A 791 -74.74 -12.94 -29.13
CA GLU A 791 -75.59 -14.07 -28.76
C GLU A 791 -77.00 -13.61 -28.34
N ARG A 792 -77.08 -12.53 -27.51
CA ARG A 792 -78.43 -12.00 -27.10
C ARG A 792 -79.20 -11.38 -28.27
N LEU A 793 -78.52 -10.69 -29.20
CA LEU A 793 -79.15 -10.17 -30.40
C LEU A 793 -79.55 -11.27 -31.34
N ALA A 794 -78.78 -12.26 -31.49
CA ALA A 794 -79.17 -13.44 -32.30
C ALA A 794 -80.34 -14.21 -31.71
N GLU A 795 -80.41 -14.33 -30.36
CA GLU A 795 -81.51 -14.94 -29.66
C GLU A 795 -82.85 -14.15 -29.81
N ARG A 796 -82.77 -12.79 -29.67
CA ARG A 796 -83.90 -11.91 -29.94
C ARG A 796 -84.42 -12.02 -31.35
N SER A 797 -83.50 -12.12 -32.32
CA SER A 797 -83.87 -12.25 -33.72
C SER A 797 -84.48 -13.61 -34.02
N ARG A 798 -84.03 -14.61 -33.32
CA ARG A 798 -84.62 -15.99 -33.45
C ARG A 798 -85.99 -16.05 -32.89
N ILE A 799 -86.16 -15.48 -31.67
CA ILE A 799 -87.52 -15.44 -31.03
C ILE A 799 -88.47 -14.63 -31.86
N ALA A 800 -88.13 -13.45 -32.44
CA ALA A 800 -88.98 -12.67 -33.29
C ALA A 800 -89.40 -13.38 -34.60
N ARG A 801 -88.51 -14.21 -35.18
CA ARG A 801 -88.80 -15.07 -36.31
C ARG A 801 -89.79 -16.17 -35.93
N ALA A 802 -89.54 -16.85 -34.82
CA ALA A 802 -90.36 -17.95 -34.38
C ALA A 802 -91.79 -17.47 -34.02
N LEU A 803 -91.96 -16.31 -33.43
CA LEU A 803 -93.22 -15.69 -33.15
C LEU A 803 -93.97 -15.26 -34.47
N HIS A 804 -93.27 -14.69 -35.47
CA HIS A 804 -93.86 -14.36 -36.72
C HIS A 804 -94.33 -15.55 -37.51
N ASP A 805 -93.50 -16.60 -37.68
CA ASP A 805 -93.72 -17.73 -38.57
C ASP A 805 -94.65 -18.77 -37.96
N THR A 806 -94.77 -18.84 -36.63
CA THR A 806 -95.58 -19.87 -36.03
C THR A 806 -96.92 -19.30 -35.48
N LEU A 807 -96.85 -18.18 -34.74
CA LEU A 807 -98.02 -17.70 -34.01
C LEU A 807 -98.89 -16.82 -34.88
N LEU A 808 -98.27 -15.85 -35.63
CA LEU A 808 -99.10 -14.93 -36.52
C LEU A 808 -99.65 -15.68 -37.69
N GLN A 809 -98.89 -16.59 -38.31
CA GLN A 809 -99.45 -17.40 -39.45
C GLN A 809 -100.50 -18.37 -38.95
N SER A 810 -100.34 -18.93 -37.73
CA SER A 810 -101.39 -19.83 -37.18
C SER A 810 -102.72 -19.15 -36.88
N VAL A 811 -102.54 -17.90 -36.27
CA VAL A 811 -103.73 -17.05 -35.98
C VAL A 811 -104.38 -16.54 -37.24
N GLN A 812 -103.63 -16.19 -38.28
CA GLN A 812 -104.11 -15.73 -39.55
C GLN A 812 -104.85 -16.86 -40.28
N GLY A 813 -104.28 -18.09 -40.19
CA GLY A 813 -104.98 -19.31 -40.70
C GLY A 813 -106.34 -19.60 -40.01
N LEU A 814 -106.35 -19.42 -38.68
CA LEU A 814 -107.61 -19.53 -37.95
C LEU A 814 -108.67 -18.49 -38.30
N ILE A 815 -108.32 -17.27 -38.40
CA ILE A 815 -109.21 -16.14 -38.79
C ILE A 815 -109.77 -16.32 -40.21
N LEU A 816 -108.86 -16.77 -41.16
CA LEU A 816 -109.36 -17.17 -42.53
C LEU A 816 -110.33 -18.30 -42.52
N SER A 817 -110.07 -19.33 -41.64
CA SER A 817 -110.95 -20.45 -41.51
C SER A 817 -112.39 -20.02 -40.95
N PHE A 818 -112.34 -19.11 -39.94
CA PHE A 818 -113.60 -18.61 -39.43
C PHE A 818 -114.30 -17.66 -40.44
N HIS A 819 -113.61 -16.92 -41.26
CA HIS A 819 -114.16 -16.12 -42.37
C HIS A 819 -114.87 -17.03 -43.38
N ALA A 820 -114.25 -18.16 -43.70
CA ALA A 820 -114.79 -19.11 -44.62
C ALA A 820 -116.10 -19.78 -44.02
N HIS A 821 -116.13 -20.00 -42.70
CA HIS A 821 -117.33 -20.49 -42.05
C HIS A 821 -118.40 -19.43 -41.92
N ALA A 822 -118.10 -18.18 -41.70
CA ALA A 822 -119.02 -17.06 -41.69
C ALA A 822 -119.80 -16.88 -43.00
N HIS A 823 -119.14 -17.23 -44.12
CA HIS A 823 -119.74 -17.19 -45.41
C HIS A 823 -120.80 -18.33 -45.65
N LEU A 824 -120.84 -19.38 -44.86
CA LEU A 824 -121.81 -20.45 -44.92
C LEU A 824 -123.12 -20.12 -44.17
N LEU A 825 -123.14 -19.09 -43.41
CA LEU A 825 -124.36 -18.65 -42.65
C LEU A 825 -125.16 -17.63 -43.60
N PRO A 826 -126.55 -17.79 -43.55
CA PRO A 826 -127.40 -16.98 -44.37
C PRO A 826 -127.30 -15.53 -44.06
N LYS A 827 -127.26 -14.69 -45.14
CA LYS A 827 -127.20 -13.21 -44.99
C LYS A 827 -128.45 -12.62 -44.29
N GLY A 828 -128.14 -11.85 -43.14
CA GLY A 828 -129.21 -11.22 -42.40
C GLY A 828 -129.45 -11.79 -41.04
N THR A 829 -128.82 -12.86 -40.62
CA THR A 829 -128.89 -13.45 -39.26
C THR A 829 -128.10 -12.68 -38.25
N ARG A 830 -128.55 -12.63 -36.97
CA ARG A 830 -127.85 -11.97 -35.82
C ARG A 830 -126.54 -12.61 -35.51
N GLU A 831 -126.32 -13.87 -35.69
CA GLU A 831 -125.19 -14.70 -35.44
C GLU A 831 -124.08 -14.40 -36.50
N ARG A 832 -124.40 -14.08 -37.76
CA ARG A 832 -123.41 -13.67 -38.79
C ARG A 832 -122.87 -12.27 -38.48
N ALA A 833 -123.74 -11.32 -38.03
CA ALA A 833 -123.29 -9.94 -37.75
C ALA A 833 -122.41 -9.95 -36.52
N GLN A 834 -122.67 -10.82 -35.54
CA GLN A 834 -121.77 -10.97 -34.37
C GLN A 834 -120.39 -11.55 -34.76
N LEU A 835 -120.41 -12.57 -35.58
CA LEU A 835 -119.22 -13.26 -36.07
C LEU A 835 -118.34 -12.32 -36.94
N ASP A 836 -118.98 -11.57 -37.87
CA ASP A 836 -118.26 -10.56 -38.70
C ASP A 836 -117.66 -9.43 -37.81
N GLY A 837 -118.43 -8.99 -36.78
CA GLY A 837 -117.90 -8.06 -35.78
C GLY A 837 -116.71 -8.62 -34.99
N THR A 838 -116.67 -9.82 -34.55
CA THR A 838 -115.58 -10.45 -33.85
C THR A 838 -114.39 -10.71 -34.74
N LEU A 839 -114.58 -11.07 -35.98
CA LEU A 839 -113.56 -11.29 -36.96
C LEU A 839 -112.88 -9.96 -37.35
N ASN A 840 -113.64 -8.86 -37.47
CA ASN A 840 -113.00 -7.54 -37.67
C ASN A 840 -112.18 -7.06 -36.50
N LEU A 841 -112.62 -7.40 -35.26
CA LEU A 841 -111.78 -7.22 -34.04
C LEU A 841 -110.51 -8.03 -34.06
N ALA A 842 -110.65 -9.35 -34.44
CA ALA A 842 -109.48 -10.23 -34.51
C ALA A 842 -108.46 -9.79 -35.57
N ASP A 843 -108.93 -9.36 -36.76
CA ASP A 843 -108.08 -8.76 -37.81
C ASP A 843 -107.34 -7.52 -37.30
N GLN A 844 -108.03 -6.65 -36.57
CA GLN A 844 -107.47 -5.44 -36.00
C GLN A 844 -106.41 -5.75 -34.95
N LEU A 845 -106.59 -6.65 -34.08
CA LEU A 845 -105.62 -7.15 -33.09
C LEU A 845 -104.47 -7.82 -33.75
N LEU A 846 -104.62 -8.49 -34.88
CA LEU A 846 -103.57 -9.15 -35.63
C LEU A 846 -102.66 -8.11 -36.33
N ILE A 847 -103.21 -7.01 -36.80
CA ILE A 847 -102.50 -5.88 -37.40
C ILE A 847 -101.67 -5.20 -36.29
N GLU A 848 -102.27 -4.96 -35.11
CA GLU A 848 -101.59 -4.34 -33.98
C GLU A 848 -100.47 -5.26 -33.45
N GLY A 849 -100.62 -6.54 -33.34
CA GLY A 849 -99.57 -7.56 -32.93
C GLY A 849 -98.47 -7.60 -33.96
N ARG A 850 -98.80 -7.48 -35.28
CA ARG A 850 -97.81 -7.46 -36.34
C ARG A 850 -96.89 -6.21 -36.28
N ASP A 851 -97.54 -5.04 -36.01
CA ASP A 851 -96.78 -3.81 -35.89
C ASP A 851 -95.82 -3.81 -34.64
N GLN A 852 -96.24 -4.37 -33.52
CA GLN A 852 -95.42 -4.51 -32.36
C GLN A 852 -94.23 -5.51 -32.56
N ILE A 853 -94.36 -6.54 -33.37
CA ILE A 853 -93.28 -7.47 -33.73
C ILE A 853 -92.40 -6.84 -34.78
N MET A 854 -92.86 -5.94 -35.65
CA MET A 854 -92.00 -5.20 -36.58
C MET A 854 -91.20 -4.15 -35.87
N ASP A 855 -91.67 -3.51 -34.82
CA ASP A 855 -90.90 -2.57 -33.95
C ASP A 855 -89.74 -3.22 -33.22
N LEU A 856 -89.83 -4.49 -32.95
CA LEU A 856 -88.67 -5.25 -32.43
C LEU A 856 -87.54 -5.50 -33.45
N ARG A 857 -87.74 -5.15 -34.71
CA ARG A 857 -86.80 -5.28 -35.86
C ARG A 857 -86.19 -4.03 -36.34
N ALA A 858 -86.71 -2.88 -36.01
CA ALA A 858 -86.27 -1.60 -36.60
C ALA A 858 -85.22 -0.90 -35.74
N SER A 859 -83.92 -1.17 -35.95
CA SER A 859 -82.88 -0.22 -35.65
C SER A 859 -82.44 0.46 -36.92
N ALA A 860 -82.85 1.74 -37.06
CA ALA A 860 -82.46 2.55 -38.25
C ALA A 860 -80.91 2.76 -38.21
N PRO A 861 -80.25 2.75 -39.37
CA PRO A 861 -78.83 3.07 -39.42
C PRO A 861 -78.55 4.48 -38.89
N ALA A 862 -77.56 4.63 -38.01
CA ALA A 862 -77.24 5.85 -37.26
C ALA A 862 -76.73 7.08 -38.10
N ASP A 863 -76.78 7.04 -39.44
CA ASP A 863 -76.02 8.01 -40.24
C ASP A 863 -76.82 9.13 -40.86
N GLU A 864 -78.22 9.16 -40.97
CA GLU A 864 -78.97 10.25 -41.56
C GLU A 864 -80.38 10.41 -40.95
N LEU A 865 -80.46 11.00 -39.73
CA LEU A 865 -81.75 11.32 -39.12
C LEU A 865 -82.68 12.13 -39.99
N SER A 866 -82.17 13.11 -40.70
CA SER A 866 -82.93 14.00 -41.58
C SER A 866 -83.53 13.29 -42.79
N LEU A 867 -82.75 12.33 -43.37
CA LEU A 867 -83.23 11.56 -44.53
C LEU A 867 -84.29 10.55 -44.09
N ALA A 868 -84.08 9.89 -42.92
CA ALA A 868 -85.06 8.92 -42.40
C ALA A 868 -86.41 9.60 -42.06
N LEU A 869 -86.39 10.79 -41.43
CA LEU A 869 -87.61 11.52 -41.10
C LEU A 869 -88.25 12.16 -42.35
N GLN A 870 -87.43 12.56 -43.31
CA GLN A 870 -87.95 13.06 -44.61
C GLN A 870 -88.74 11.94 -45.41
N GLN A 871 -88.14 10.74 -45.42
CA GLN A 871 -88.79 9.59 -46.04
C GLN A 871 -90.05 9.20 -45.34
N PHE A 872 -90.04 9.17 -44.00
CA PHE A 872 -91.19 8.90 -43.22
C PHE A 872 -92.32 9.90 -43.41
N GLY A 873 -92.00 11.21 -43.38
CA GLY A 873 -93.01 12.26 -43.58
C GLY A 873 -93.58 12.33 -44.99
N LYS A 874 -92.78 12.05 -46.01
CA LYS A 874 -93.27 11.96 -47.44
C LYS A 874 -94.24 10.80 -47.57
N GLY A 875 -93.96 9.61 -46.97
CA GLY A 875 -94.87 8.49 -47.02
C GLY A 875 -96.19 8.73 -46.34
N LEU A 876 -96.25 9.54 -45.28
CA LEU A 876 -97.49 10.02 -44.70
C LEU A 876 -98.29 11.00 -45.57
N ALA A 877 -97.52 11.88 -46.23
CA ALA A 877 -98.16 12.89 -47.14
C ALA A 877 -98.79 12.33 -48.41
N GLU A 878 -98.11 11.24 -48.98
CA GLU A 878 -98.63 10.53 -50.16
C GLU A 878 -100.02 9.85 -49.91
N HIS A 879 -100.20 9.47 -48.69
CA HIS A 879 -101.47 8.80 -48.34
C HIS A 879 -102.65 9.68 -47.91
N ARG A 880 -102.45 11.01 -47.72
CA ARG A 880 -103.47 11.92 -47.11
C ARG A 880 -103.51 13.31 -47.70
N ALA A 881 -102.96 13.64 -48.86
CA ALA A 881 -103.10 14.85 -49.62
C ALA A 881 -102.77 16.15 -48.80
N HIS A 882 -101.80 16.21 -47.97
CA HIS A 882 -101.26 17.37 -47.31
C HIS A 882 -99.84 17.64 -47.76
N GLY A 883 -99.39 18.90 -47.69
CA GLY A 883 -98.04 19.34 -47.99
C GLY A 883 -97.09 18.96 -46.87
N PHE A 884 -95.93 18.42 -47.19
CA PHE A 884 -94.88 18.13 -46.22
C PHE A 884 -93.56 18.75 -46.67
N SER A 885 -92.83 19.41 -45.78
CA SER A 885 -91.53 20.01 -46.01
C SER A 885 -90.56 19.81 -44.85
N VAL A 886 -89.28 19.65 -45.17
CA VAL A 886 -88.24 19.52 -44.16
C VAL A 886 -87.28 20.69 -44.33
N LEU A 887 -86.94 21.34 -43.22
CA LEU A 887 -85.98 22.41 -43.17
C LEU A 887 -84.83 21.96 -42.24
N VAL A 888 -83.64 21.97 -42.76
CA VAL A 888 -82.42 21.61 -41.94
C VAL A 888 -81.56 22.87 -41.91
N THR A 889 -81.19 23.30 -40.69
CA THR A 889 -80.32 24.46 -40.44
C THR A 889 -79.09 24.01 -39.61
N GLY A 890 -77.92 24.69 -39.82
CA GLY A 890 -76.63 24.34 -39.19
C GLY A 890 -75.89 23.28 -39.94
N GLU A 891 -74.66 22.95 -39.45
CA GLU A 891 -73.86 21.84 -39.96
C GLU A 891 -74.39 20.55 -39.40
N CYS A 892 -74.82 19.61 -40.23
CA CYS A 892 -75.21 18.25 -39.76
C CYS A 892 -74.12 17.58 -38.96
N ARG A 893 -74.39 17.40 -37.67
CA ARG A 893 -73.53 16.67 -36.77
C ARG A 893 -74.15 15.33 -36.36
N ARG A 894 -73.27 14.35 -36.15
CA ARG A 894 -73.73 13.06 -35.68
C ARG A 894 -74.23 13.17 -34.27
N LEU A 895 -75.53 12.84 -34.04
CA LEU A 895 -76.07 12.74 -32.68
C LEU A 895 -75.55 11.48 -31.96
N GLN A 896 -75.47 11.53 -30.64
CA GLN A 896 -75.24 10.35 -29.85
C GLN A 896 -76.30 9.30 -30.14
N PRO A 897 -75.97 8.02 -30.24
CA PRO A 897 -76.93 6.98 -30.63
C PRO A 897 -78.26 6.97 -29.84
N CYS A 898 -78.17 7.15 -28.51
CA CYS A 898 -79.37 7.20 -27.69
C CYS A 898 -80.27 8.42 -27.98
N VAL A 899 -79.65 9.56 -28.23
CA VAL A 899 -80.34 10.83 -28.59
C VAL A 899 -80.93 10.67 -29.97
N HIS A 900 -80.19 10.13 -30.93
CA HIS A 900 -80.70 9.87 -32.26
C HIS A 900 -82.00 9.04 -32.27
N ASP A 901 -81.97 7.92 -31.53
CA ASP A 901 -83.05 6.99 -31.54
C ASP A 901 -84.37 7.57 -30.88
N GLU A 902 -84.09 8.30 -29.75
CA GLU A 902 -85.23 8.92 -29.04
C GLU A 902 -85.81 10.13 -29.83
N ILE A 903 -84.97 10.94 -30.44
CA ILE A 903 -85.35 12.06 -31.32
C ILE A 903 -86.11 11.57 -32.59
N TYR A 904 -85.63 10.46 -33.18
CA TYR A 904 -86.28 9.79 -34.26
C TYR A 904 -87.69 9.33 -33.89
N ALA A 905 -87.83 8.69 -32.74
CA ALA A 905 -89.09 8.21 -32.22
C ALA A 905 -90.08 9.34 -31.92
N ILE A 906 -89.58 10.43 -31.27
CA ILE A 906 -90.43 11.61 -30.97
C ILE A 906 -90.96 12.32 -32.30
N ALA A 907 -90.04 12.49 -33.25
CA ALA A 907 -90.37 13.12 -34.53
C ALA A 907 -91.36 12.27 -35.28
N ARG A 908 -91.21 10.96 -35.32
CA ARG A 908 -92.11 10.04 -36.00
C ARG A 908 -93.52 10.08 -35.39
N GLU A 909 -93.55 10.10 -34.08
CA GLU A 909 -94.83 10.21 -33.36
C GLU A 909 -95.53 11.57 -33.62
N ALA A 910 -94.72 12.66 -33.58
CA ALA A 910 -95.24 14.03 -33.85
C ALA A 910 -95.73 14.17 -35.28
N LEU A 911 -95.00 13.69 -36.29
CA LEU A 911 -95.41 13.63 -37.67
C LEU A 911 -96.66 12.82 -37.94
N PHE A 912 -96.69 11.63 -37.30
CA PHE A 912 -97.93 10.77 -37.41
C PHE A 912 -99.13 11.44 -36.81
N ASN A 913 -99.04 12.06 -35.67
CA ASN A 913 -100.15 12.77 -35.03
C ASN A 913 -100.57 13.99 -35.88
N ALA A 914 -99.70 14.80 -36.41
CA ALA A 914 -99.98 15.89 -37.33
C ALA A 914 -100.72 15.42 -38.60
N SER A 915 -100.28 14.35 -39.23
CA SER A 915 -100.87 13.76 -40.41
C SER A 915 -102.20 13.09 -40.12
N ARG A 916 -102.42 12.44 -38.98
CA ARG A 916 -103.63 11.64 -38.72
C ARG A 916 -104.80 12.50 -38.09
N TYR A 917 -104.43 13.44 -37.20
CA TYR A 917 -105.44 14.02 -36.36
C TYR A 917 -105.58 15.56 -36.57
N ALA A 918 -104.59 16.24 -37.13
CA ALA A 918 -104.59 17.72 -37.24
C ALA A 918 -105.49 18.26 -38.39
N GLY A 919 -105.76 17.43 -39.41
CA GLY A 919 -106.40 17.95 -40.65
C GLY A 919 -105.63 19.09 -41.33
N ALA A 920 -104.31 19.13 -41.16
CA ALA A 920 -103.45 20.21 -41.65
C ALA A 920 -103.28 20.17 -43.16
N ALA A 921 -103.21 21.36 -43.74
CA ALA A 921 -102.89 21.55 -45.18
C ALA A 921 -101.37 21.45 -45.40
N GLN A 922 -100.52 21.80 -44.41
CA GLN A 922 -99.08 21.80 -44.44
C GLN A 922 -98.50 21.31 -43.09
N ILE A 923 -97.47 20.41 -43.23
CA ILE A 923 -96.71 19.96 -42.07
C ILE A 923 -95.23 20.31 -42.38
N VAL A 924 -94.55 20.97 -41.44
CA VAL A 924 -93.12 21.39 -41.52
C VAL A 924 -92.33 20.68 -40.41
N LEU A 925 -91.32 20.01 -40.78
CA LEU A 925 -90.30 19.44 -39.90
C LEU A 925 -89.06 20.34 -40.00
N GLU A 926 -88.61 20.89 -38.88
CA GLU A 926 -87.35 21.65 -38.77
C GLU A 926 -86.38 20.92 -37.90
N LEU A 927 -85.11 20.71 -38.37
CA LEU A 927 -83.94 20.18 -37.66
C LEU A 927 -82.89 21.23 -37.61
N ASP A 928 -82.58 21.79 -36.44
CA ASP A 928 -81.50 22.76 -36.25
C ASP A 928 -80.33 22.18 -35.47
N TYR A 929 -79.20 22.09 -36.14
CA TYR A 929 -77.90 21.54 -35.58
C TYR A 929 -77.03 22.67 -35.01
N GLY A 930 -77.52 23.36 -34.00
CA GLY A 930 -76.81 24.41 -33.31
C GLY A 930 -75.64 23.97 -32.50
N ARG A 931 -74.61 24.82 -32.16
CA ARG A 931 -73.49 24.49 -31.31
C ARG A 931 -73.89 24.18 -29.85
N ASP A 932 -74.82 24.97 -29.36
CA ASP A 932 -75.20 24.91 -27.93
C ASP A 932 -76.39 23.99 -27.69
N ALA A 933 -77.24 23.73 -28.74
CA ALA A 933 -78.33 22.78 -28.65
C ALA A 933 -78.69 22.21 -30.01
N PHE A 934 -79.18 20.96 -30.01
CA PHE A 934 -79.93 20.43 -31.18
C PHE A 934 -81.42 20.70 -30.95
N THR A 935 -82.11 21.17 -31.98
CA THR A 935 -83.57 21.44 -31.90
C THR A 935 -84.32 20.73 -33.03
N LEU A 936 -85.33 19.99 -32.60
CA LEU A 936 -86.34 19.43 -33.51
C LEU A 936 -87.65 20.22 -33.35
N ARG A 937 -88.23 20.63 -34.44
CA ARG A 937 -89.61 21.16 -34.45
C ARG A 937 -90.42 20.46 -35.50
N VAL A 938 -91.67 20.13 -35.10
CA VAL A 938 -92.71 19.63 -36.01
C VAL A 938 -93.91 20.56 -35.85
N ARG A 939 -94.19 21.22 -36.94
CA ARG A 939 -95.33 22.18 -36.98
C ARG A 939 -96.36 21.78 -38.04
N ASP A 940 -97.59 21.86 -37.71
CA ASP A 940 -98.75 21.76 -38.59
C ASP A 940 -99.65 22.99 -38.52
N ASP A 941 -100.42 23.19 -39.58
CA ASP A 941 -101.42 24.31 -39.71
C ASP A 941 -102.90 23.81 -39.52
N GLY A 942 -103.01 22.74 -38.79
CA GLY A 942 -104.33 22.06 -38.63
C GLY A 942 -105.26 22.62 -37.55
N CYS A 943 -106.19 21.81 -37.07
CA CYS A 943 -107.25 22.25 -36.17
C CYS A 943 -106.74 22.60 -34.75
N GLY A 944 -105.46 22.28 -34.42
CA GLY A 944 -104.84 22.53 -33.11
C GLY A 944 -105.47 21.71 -31.97
N LEU A 945 -104.98 21.86 -30.82
CA LEU A 945 -105.38 21.21 -29.57
C LEU A 945 -105.97 22.23 -28.61
N ASP A 946 -107.01 21.82 -27.84
CA ASP A 946 -107.53 22.65 -26.76
C ASP A 946 -106.45 22.91 -25.67
N GLY A 947 -106.42 24.14 -25.11
CA GLY A 947 -105.39 24.50 -24.20
C GLY A 947 -105.12 23.56 -23.01
N ASP A 948 -106.19 22.98 -22.46
CA ASP A 948 -106.13 22.04 -21.38
C ASP A 948 -105.49 20.71 -21.79
N VAL A 949 -105.69 20.24 -23.02
CA VAL A 949 -105.13 19.01 -23.59
C VAL A 949 -103.67 19.20 -23.93
N ALA A 950 -103.24 20.37 -24.38
CA ALA A 950 -101.88 20.69 -24.69
C ALA A 950 -100.97 20.69 -23.41
N GLN A 951 -101.50 21.18 -22.30
CA GLN A 951 -100.79 21.18 -20.99
C GLN A 951 -100.88 19.89 -20.26
N ALA A 952 -102.03 19.25 -20.15
CA ALA A 952 -102.20 18.01 -19.39
C ALA A 952 -101.67 16.72 -20.09
N GLY A 953 -101.70 16.72 -21.43
CA GLY A 953 -101.22 15.62 -22.26
C GLY A 953 -102.09 14.35 -22.26
N GLU A 954 -103.31 14.43 -21.62
CA GLU A 954 -104.16 13.26 -21.47
C GLU A 954 -105.50 13.46 -22.17
N ARG A 955 -105.80 12.55 -23.11
CA ARG A 955 -107.12 12.38 -23.63
C ARG A 955 -107.36 10.86 -23.60
N PRO A 956 -108.52 10.40 -23.10
CA PRO A 956 -108.76 8.96 -23.01
C PRO A 956 -108.62 8.27 -24.41
N GLY A 957 -107.61 7.39 -24.49
CA GLY A 957 -107.26 6.61 -25.65
C GLY A 957 -106.09 7.17 -26.54
N HIS A 958 -105.47 8.27 -26.16
CA HIS A 958 -104.33 8.85 -26.89
C HIS A 958 -103.04 9.01 -26.00
N TRP A 959 -102.04 8.13 -26.10
CA TRP A 959 -100.84 8.12 -25.28
C TRP A 959 -99.62 8.76 -25.92
N GLY A 960 -99.79 9.34 -27.13
CA GLY A 960 -98.65 9.83 -27.92
C GLY A 960 -97.84 10.97 -27.27
N LEU A 961 -98.57 11.98 -26.70
CA LEU A 961 -97.91 13.13 -26.07
C LEU A 961 -97.21 12.75 -24.76
N VAL A 962 -97.71 11.82 -23.99
CA VAL A 962 -97.09 11.25 -22.78
C VAL A 962 -95.79 10.49 -23.11
N GLY A 963 -95.88 9.65 -24.13
CA GLY A 963 -94.71 8.93 -24.63
C GLY A 963 -93.61 9.86 -25.20
N MET A 964 -93.97 10.89 -25.86
CA MET A 964 -92.98 11.88 -26.37
C MET A 964 -92.31 12.64 -25.20
N ARG A 965 -92.97 12.98 -24.09
CA ARG A 965 -92.36 13.57 -22.89
C ARG A 965 -91.50 12.64 -22.20
N GLU A 966 -91.86 11.39 -22.01
CA GLU A 966 -90.99 10.38 -21.38
C GLU A 966 -89.73 10.16 -22.19
N ARG A 967 -89.83 10.10 -23.50
CA ARG A 967 -88.65 9.96 -24.37
C ARG A 967 -87.76 11.18 -24.31
N ALA A 968 -88.31 12.39 -24.33
CA ALA A 968 -87.54 13.59 -24.15
C ALA A 968 -86.81 13.65 -22.79
N ALA A 969 -87.53 13.24 -21.74
CA ALA A 969 -86.87 13.11 -20.38
C ALA A 969 -85.75 12.13 -20.37
N THR A 970 -85.85 11.01 -21.08
CA THR A 970 -84.77 9.99 -21.15
C THR A 970 -83.44 10.54 -21.69
N ILE A 971 -83.53 11.48 -22.65
CA ILE A 971 -82.36 12.15 -23.20
C ILE A 971 -82.14 13.54 -22.64
N GLN A 972 -82.79 13.89 -21.53
CA GLN A 972 -82.66 15.16 -20.82
C GLN A 972 -83.02 16.38 -21.76
N ALA A 973 -83.89 16.17 -22.74
CA ALA A 973 -84.34 17.21 -23.61
C ALA A 973 -85.55 17.95 -23.04
N SER A 974 -85.71 19.17 -23.32
CA SER A 974 -86.94 19.91 -23.07
C SER A 974 -87.91 19.75 -24.22
N LEU A 975 -89.17 19.30 -23.92
CA LEU A 975 -90.23 19.20 -24.91
C LEU A 975 -91.32 20.28 -24.62
N ARG A 976 -91.60 21.06 -25.60
CA ARG A 976 -92.65 22.07 -25.55
C ARG A 976 -93.73 21.84 -26.65
N VAL A 977 -94.94 22.00 -26.29
CA VAL A 977 -96.06 21.90 -27.20
C VAL A 977 -96.85 23.18 -27.20
N ASP A 978 -96.82 23.88 -28.30
CA ASP A 978 -97.57 25.11 -28.53
C ASP A 978 -98.71 24.81 -29.49
N SER A 979 -99.99 24.95 -29.06
CA SER A 979 -101.12 24.70 -29.86
C SER A 979 -102.34 25.49 -29.36
N ALA A 980 -103.13 25.93 -30.28
CA ALA A 980 -104.42 26.65 -30.00
C ALA A 980 -105.52 26.19 -31.04
N PRO A 981 -106.75 26.09 -30.66
CA PRO A 981 -107.87 25.72 -31.59
C PRO A 981 -107.88 26.58 -32.84
N GLY A 982 -107.75 25.95 -34.03
CA GLY A 982 -107.71 26.58 -35.33
C GLY A 982 -106.44 27.29 -35.75
N ALA A 983 -105.35 27.12 -34.94
CA ALA A 983 -104.08 27.77 -35.19
C ALA A 983 -102.93 26.75 -35.48
N GLY A 984 -103.19 25.41 -35.51
CA GLY A 984 -102.23 24.38 -35.70
C GLY A 984 -101.48 23.93 -34.39
N THR A 985 -100.54 23.03 -34.53
CA THR A 985 -99.69 22.54 -33.40
C THR A 985 -98.24 22.57 -33.75
N GLN A 986 -97.45 23.03 -32.81
CA GLN A 986 -95.94 22.97 -32.85
C GLN A 986 -95.47 22.14 -31.68
N ILE A 987 -94.67 21.13 -31.99
CA ILE A 987 -93.93 20.33 -31.02
C ILE A 987 -92.46 20.69 -31.20
N GLU A 988 -91.80 21.12 -30.11
CA GLU A 988 -90.40 21.50 -30.08
C GLU A 988 -89.67 20.72 -29.06
N VAL A 989 -88.56 20.14 -29.47
CA VAL A 989 -87.61 19.37 -28.60
C VAL A 989 -86.27 20.01 -28.70
N ILE A 990 -85.67 20.35 -27.52
CA ILE A 990 -84.37 20.99 -27.45
C ILE A 990 -83.46 20.06 -26.57
N VAL A 991 -82.42 19.63 -27.21
CA VAL A 991 -81.35 18.81 -26.54
C VAL A 991 -80.13 19.67 -26.41
N PRO A 992 -79.60 19.85 -25.16
CA PRO A 992 -78.29 20.54 -24.97
C PRO A 992 -77.19 19.94 -25.82
N GLY A 993 -76.32 20.77 -26.45
CA GLY A 993 -75.28 20.30 -27.36
C GLY A 993 -74.30 19.30 -26.74
N SER A 994 -74.02 19.44 -25.45
CA SER A 994 -73.19 18.51 -24.69
C SER A 994 -73.77 17.09 -24.54
N LEU A 995 -75.04 16.94 -24.73
CA LEU A 995 -75.82 15.69 -24.73
C LEU A 995 -76.17 15.21 -26.12
N ALA A 996 -76.35 16.12 -26.99
CA ALA A 996 -76.75 15.82 -28.38
C ALA A 996 -75.60 15.22 -29.21
N TYR A 997 -74.38 15.79 -29.02
CA TYR A 997 -73.15 15.44 -29.79
C TYR A 997 -72.02 14.77 -28.94
#